data_d978cd952e10ac6218233750b0a6eb2d
#
_entry.id   d978cd952e10ac6218233750b0a6eb2d
#
_cell.length_a   1.000
_cell.length_b   1.000
_cell.length_c   1.000
_cell.angle_alpha   90.00
_cell.angle_beta   90.00
_cell.angle_gamma   90.00
#
_symmetry.space_group_name_H-M   'P 1'
#
loop_
_entity.id
_entity.type
_entity.pdbx_description
1 polymer ?
#
loop_
_entity_poly.entity_id
_entity_poly.type
_entity_poly.pdbx_seq_one_letter_code
_entity_poly.pdbx_strand_id
1 'polypeptide(L)'
;MKRITALLTLILTMTLVSCKSDKHAGENPFFAEWNTPYGVPPFDRIAPEHFLPALERGMSLHDAEIDAITSDNDAPTFENVILAYDRSGRMLAQTELIFGMLCAAENTPEMQALQERVMPLLAAHADKILLNEKLFERVKAVYDRRGALEFDAEQNRLLEKTYRDFVRAGALLDAEQKARLKAINGELSLAAVKFGQNILAENGNYALVLESADLDGIPSNVRDQAREKAEATGKKGKKGKYVFTLHKPSLIPFLTYSQKRELREEIYKAYLNRCNNGDEYDNKQLINDFIRLRTEKAHLLGYPSYADYVVADEMAGTTDAVYKLLNEIWTPALERAKGELAEMEELFRKDYPDGEFASWDWWYYAEKVRKQKYQLEEELLRPYFSLENVQSGIFFLANRLYGITFRPIVVPLYHPDAIAYEVLDADESHLGVLYFDYFPRDGKSQGAWCGNYVEQTYEDGKRVAPVVSIVCNFTRPTSNAPALLTLDETETLFHEFGHALHFLFHDVKYRGLTEVEGDFVELPSQLMENWAFDPEVLKQYAVHYRSNEVIPEYLVAKLRRSELFNQGFMTTELIAASLSDMDIHSITEYEPFDPMEFERKALTEKRGLIPQIEPRYRYPYFSHIFDGGYSAGYYFYTWAEVLDKDVFEAFRESGDLFNKRIADDFRRKILARGGSEDGMTMYRDFRGKDPDKRAMLCSRGLWNEPEPADSLAGSPEPAEGFRVKAVPEN
;
A
#
# COMPACT_ATOMS: atom_id res chain seq x y z
N MET A 1 -17.05 -12.42 -85.56
CA MET A 1 -17.95 -12.79 -84.48
C MET A 1 -17.13 -13.53 -83.45
N LYS A 2 -16.78 -12.87 -82.43
CA LYS A 2 -16.41 -13.37 -81.04
C LYS A 2 -15.80 -12.21 -80.32
N ARG A 3 -16.55 -11.68 -79.37
CA ARG A 3 -16.10 -10.62 -78.48
C ARG A 3 -15.29 -11.31 -77.33
N ILE A 4 -14.05 -10.87 -77.18
CA ILE A 4 -13.18 -11.22 -76.11
C ILE A 4 -13.35 -10.14 -75.01
N THR A 5 -13.89 -10.54 -73.89
CA THR A 5 -14.01 -9.69 -72.71
C THR A 5 -12.71 -9.83 -71.92
N ALA A 6 -11.91 -8.78 -71.84
CA ALA A 6 -10.72 -8.75 -71.00
C ALA A 6 -11.12 -8.38 -69.60
N LEU A 7 -10.82 -9.28 -68.65
CA LEU A 7 -10.98 -9.07 -67.21
C LEU A 7 -9.70 -8.35 -66.71
N LEU A 8 -9.80 -7.07 -66.38
CA LEU A 8 -8.74 -6.35 -65.68
C LEU A 8 -8.81 -6.69 -64.20
N THR A 9 -7.87 -7.51 -63.74
CA THR A 9 -7.65 -7.75 -62.32
C THR A 9 -6.84 -6.57 -61.76
N LEU A 10 -7.51 -5.67 -61.04
CA LEU A 10 -6.88 -4.57 -60.32
C LEU A 10 -6.33 -5.11 -59.00
N ILE A 11 -5.03 -5.36 -58.91
CA ILE A 11 -4.33 -5.69 -57.66
C ILE A 11 -4.19 -4.39 -56.89
N LEU A 12 -5.05 -4.20 -55.88
CA LEU A 12 -4.96 -3.11 -54.93
C LEU A 12 -3.94 -3.52 -53.88
N THR A 13 -2.69 -3.08 -54.04
CA THR A 13 -1.67 -3.12 -52.98
C THR A 13 -2.07 -2.13 -51.91
N MET A 14 -2.69 -2.62 -50.83
CA MET A 14 -2.81 -1.85 -49.59
C MET A 14 -1.42 -1.71 -48.97
N THR A 15 -0.75 -0.64 -49.27
CA THR A 15 0.31 -0.11 -48.44
C THR A 15 -0.36 0.38 -47.13
N LEU A 16 -0.23 -0.41 -46.08
CA LEU A 16 -0.47 0.04 -44.72
C LEU A 16 0.55 1.16 -44.40
N VAL A 17 0.21 2.39 -44.76
CA VAL A 17 0.80 3.59 -44.18
C VAL A 17 0.24 3.62 -42.76
N SER A 18 1.10 3.28 -41.81
CA SER A 18 0.90 3.59 -40.41
C SER A 18 0.81 5.12 -40.30
N CYS A 19 -0.39 5.66 -40.44
CA CYS A 19 -0.68 7.00 -40.01
C CYS A 19 -0.58 7.01 -38.49
N LYS A 20 0.61 7.33 -37.97
CA LYS A 20 0.67 8.01 -36.68
C LYS A 20 -0.24 9.23 -36.83
N SER A 21 -1.31 9.26 -36.09
CA SER A 21 -2.24 10.38 -36.05
C SER A 21 -1.59 11.54 -35.30
N ASP A 22 -0.74 12.31 -35.96
CA ASP A 22 -0.31 13.63 -35.51
C ASP A 22 -1.46 14.67 -35.66
N LYS A 23 -2.60 14.40 -35.04
CA LYS A 23 -3.75 15.31 -35.11
C LYS A 23 -4.13 15.93 -33.76
N HIS A 24 -3.31 15.81 -32.72
CA HIS A 24 -3.51 16.54 -31.46
C HIS A 24 -2.23 17.17 -30.90
N ALA A 25 -1.27 17.51 -31.75
CA ALA A 25 -0.16 18.39 -31.37
C ALA A 25 -0.67 19.84 -31.29
N GLY A 26 -1.44 20.18 -30.23
CA GLY A 26 -1.98 21.53 -30.15
C GLY A 26 -2.46 21.98 -28.78
N GLU A 27 -2.97 21.11 -27.93
CA GLU A 27 -3.50 21.55 -26.63
C GLU A 27 -3.18 20.51 -25.55
N ASN A 28 -2.48 20.96 -24.50
CA ASN A 28 -2.21 20.15 -23.32
C ASN A 28 -3.53 19.70 -22.68
N PRO A 29 -3.77 18.40 -22.48
CA PRO A 29 -5.05 17.89 -21.96
C PRO A 29 -5.43 18.44 -20.58
N PHE A 30 -4.46 18.89 -19.78
CA PHE A 30 -4.70 19.51 -18.48
C PHE A 30 -5.24 20.96 -18.58
N PHE A 31 -5.24 21.58 -19.77
CA PHE A 31 -5.70 22.97 -19.96
C PHE A 31 -7.17 23.09 -20.37
N ALA A 32 -7.83 21.97 -20.59
CA ALA A 32 -9.23 21.92 -20.99
C ALA A 32 -10.05 21.07 -20.02
N GLU A 33 -11.35 21.34 -19.97
CA GLU A 33 -12.28 20.43 -19.27
C GLU A 33 -12.27 19.03 -19.92
N TRP A 34 -12.28 18.03 -19.09
CA TRP A 34 -12.29 16.65 -19.56
C TRP A 34 -13.70 16.21 -19.93
N ASN A 35 -13.95 16.11 -21.24
CA ASN A 35 -15.19 15.57 -21.79
C ASN A 35 -15.12 14.03 -21.93
N THR A 36 -14.51 13.37 -20.97
CA THR A 36 -14.41 11.91 -20.89
C THR A 36 -15.63 11.32 -20.17
N PRO A 37 -16.01 10.07 -20.45
CA PRO A 37 -17.04 9.42 -19.66
C PRO A 37 -16.67 9.46 -18.17
N TYR A 38 -17.64 9.75 -17.32
CA TYR A 38 -17.47 9.84 -15.86
C TYR A 38 -16.45 10.87 -15.36
N GLY A 39 -15.95 11.77 -16.20
CA GLY A 39 -14.95 12.78 -15.81
C GLY A 39 -13.56 12.19 -15.48
N VAL A 40 -13.25 10.97 -15.91
CA VAL A 40 -11.92 10.37 -15.70
C VAL A 40 -10.83 11.12 -16.47
N PRO A 41 -9.56 11.09 -16.01
CA PRO A 41 -8.47 11.71 -16.76
C PRO A 41 -8.37 11.16 -18.19
N PRO A 42 -8.07 12.00 -19.17
CA PRO A 42 -7.91 11.58 -20.57
C PRO A 42 -6.56 10.88 -20.80
N PHE A 43 -6.33 9.74 -20.16
CA PHE A 43 -5.06 9.02 -20.17
C PHE A 43 -4.55 8.68 -21.57
N ASP A 44 -5.45 8.48 -22.54
CA ASP A 44 -5.12 8.25 -23.94
C ASP A 44 -4.47 9.45 -24.64
N ARG A 45 -4.51 10.65 -24.02
CA ARG A 45 -3.94 11.91 -24.52
C ARG A 45 -2.85 12.48 -23.63
N ILE A 46 -2.74 12.01 -22.38
CA ILE A 46 -1.70 12.47 -21.44
C ILE A 46 -0.36 11.80 -21.81
N ALA A 47 0.69 12.61 -21.87
CA ALA A 47 2.05 12.18 -22.13
C ALA A 47 3.03 12.93 -21.21
N PRO A 48 4.25 12.43 -20.95
CA PRO A 48 5.20 13.04 -20.02
C PRO A 48 5.44 14.53 -20.26
N GLU A 49 5.52 14.97 -21.52
CA GLU A 49 5.73 16.37 -21.91
C GLU A 49 4.60 17.33 -21.50
N HIS A 50 3.43 16.81 -21.13
CA HIS A 50 2.28 17.63 -20.72
C HIS A 50 2.36 18.05 -19.26
N PHE A 51 3.06 17.30 -18.41
CA PHE A 51 3.06 17.53 -16.97
C PHE A 51 3.74 18.83 -16.56
N LEU A 52 5.00 19.07 -17.00
CA LEU A 52 5.72 20.26 -16.55
C LEU A 52 4.98 21.55 -16.90
N PRO A 53 4.51 21.77 -18.16
CA PRO A 53 3.73 22.97 -18.49
C PRO A 53 2.42 23.07 -17.70
N ALA A 54 1.78 21.93 -17.36
CA ALA A 54 0.54 21.93 -16.61
C ALA A 54 0.79 22.30 -15.13
N LEU A 55 1.83 21.76 -14.52
CA LEU A 55 2.24 22.08 -13.16
C LEU A 55 2.69 23.53 -13.03
N GLU A 56 3.52 24.03 -13.96
CA GLU A 56 3.94 25.45 -13.98
C GLU A 56 2.73 26.40 -14.11
N ARG A 57 1.76 26.07 -14.97
CA ARG A 57 0.52 26.84 -15.09
C ARG A 57 -0.33 26.72 -13.83
N GLY A 58 -0.46 25.51 -13.27
CA GLY A 58 -1.17 25.27 -12.02
C GLY A 58 -0.61 26.08 -10.87
N MET A 59 0.72 26.10 -10.70
CA MET A 59 1.41 26.95 -9.72
C MET A 59 1.13 28.43 -9.94
N SER A 60 1.18 28.90 -11.19
CA SER A 60 0.91 30.32 -11.51
C SER A 60 -0.53 30.73 -11.22
N LEU A 61 -1.50 29.85 -11.47
CA LEU A 61 -2.90 30.08 -11.13
C LEU A 61 -3.10 30.11 -9.62
N HIS A 62 -2.51 29.14 -8.91
CA HIS A 62 -2.55 29.09 -7.46
C HIS A 62 -1.94 30.33 -6.83
N ASP A 63 -0.79 30.82 -7.34
CA ASP A 63 -0.19 32.09 -6.91
C ASP A 63 -1.17 33.26 -7.04
N ALA A 64 -1.86 33.37 -8.18
CA ALA A 64 -2.83 34.45 -8.40
C ALA A 64 -4.05 34.35 -7.46
N GLU A 65 -4.51 33.15 -7.14
CA GLU A 65 -5.59 32.90 -6.17
C GLU A 65 -5.15 33.29 -4.76
N ILE A 66 -3.93 32.94 -4.34
CA ILE A 66 -3.37 33.34 -3.05
C ILE A 66 -3.15 34.85 -2.98
N ASP A 67 -2.68 35.47 -4.08
CA ASP A 67 -2.54 36.93 -4.18
C ASP A 67 -3.90 37.64 -4.02
N ALA A 68 -4.96 37.07 -4.56
CA ALA A 68 -6.31 37.60 -4.39
C ALA A 68 -6.75 37.54 -2.93
N ILE A 69 -6.51 36.41 -2.23
CA ILE A 69 -6.80 36.27 -0.79
C ILE A 69 -5.99 37.27 0.04
N THR A 70 -4.69 37.41 -0.22
CA THR A 70 -3.78 38.24 0.60
C THR A 70 -3.90 39.72 0.34
N SER A 71 -4.41 40.15 -0.83
CA SER A 71 -4.64 41.54 -1.19
C SER A 71 -6.06 42.02 -0.91
N ASP A 72 -6.97 41.17 -0.50
CA ASP A 72 -8.32 41.52 -0.11
C ASP A 72 -8.30 42.46 1.11
N ASN A 73 -8.91 43.66 1.00
CA ASN A 73 -8.99 44.66 2.05
C ASN A 73 -10.14 44.41 3.04
N ASP A 74 -11.04 43.50 2.74
CA ASP A 74 -12.14 43.18 3.64
C ASP A 74 -11.64 42.41 4.87
N ALA A 75 -12.36 42.53 5.97
CA ALA A 75 -12.03 41.80 7.20
C ALA A 75 -12.00 40.29 6.92
N PRO A 76 -10.98 39.57 7.44
CA PRO A 76 -10.88 38.11 7.24
C PRO A 76 -12.11 37.38 7.77
N THR A 77 -12.72 36.56 6.94
CA THR A 77 -13.86 35.67 7.27
C THR A 77 -13.53 34.23 6.88
N PHE A 78 -14.39 33.29 7.26
CA PHE A 78 -14.29 31.92 6.77
C PHE A 78 -14.33 31.85 5.26
N GLU A 79 -15.25 32.59 4.63
CA GLU A 79 -15.49 32.56 3.18
C GLU A 79 -14.33 33.14 2.38
N ASN A 80 -13.85 34.36 2.77
CA ASN A 80 -12.83 35.06 1.97
C ASN A 80 -11.38 34.66 2.32
N VAL A 81 -11.18 33.76 3.31
CA VAL A 81 -9.84 33.25 3.67
C VAL A 81 -9.83 31.74 3.64
N ILE A 82 -10.57 31.07 4.53
CA ILE A 82 -10.44 29.61 4.72
C ILE A 82 -11.03 28.86 3.54
N LEU A 83 -12.27 29.16 3.15
CA LEU A 83 -12.92 28.53 2.01
C LEU A 83 -12.25 28.92 0.68
N ALA A 84 -11.79 30.19 0.56
CA ALA A 84 -11.05 30.61 -0.62
C ALA A 84 -9.71 29.86 -0.75
N TYR A 85 -9.01 29.62 0.36
CA TYR A 85 -7.79 28.83 0.42
C TYR A 85 -8.06 27.34 0.08
N ASP A 86 -9.06 26.72 0.70
CA ASP A 86 -9.47 25.32 0.43
C ASP A 86 -9.77 25.07 -1.05
N ARG A 87 -10.36 26.06 -1.74
CA ARG A 87 -10.68 25.99 -3.17
C ARG A 87 -9.54 26.33 -4.12
N SER A 88 -8.47 26.97 -3.60
CA SER A 88 -7.33 27.39 -4.43
C SER A 88 -6.47 26.22 -4.89
N GLY A 89 -5.66 26.43 -5.94
CA GLY A 89 -4.70 25.45 -6.45
C GLY A 89 -5.31 24.19 -7.09
N ARG A 90 -6.57 24.20 -7.47
CA ARG A 90 -7.29 23.01 -7.98
C ARG A 90 -6.59 22.35 -9.16
N MET A 91 -6.19 23.13 -10.16
CA MET A 91 -5.51 22.60 -11.34
C MET A 91 -4.16 21.96 -10.97
N LEU A 92 -3.43 22.59 -10.05
CA LEU A 92 -2.17 22.05 -9.54
C LEU A 92 -2.39 20.71 -8.86
N ALA A 93 -3.26 20.66 -7.85
CA ALA A 93 -3.54 19.44 -7.07
C ALA A 93 -3.99 18.27 -7.97
N GLN A 94 -4.89 18.51 -8.92
CA GLN A 94 -5.35 17.48 -9.85
C GLN A 94 -4.19 16.95 -10.74
N THR A 95 -3.31 17.85 -11.20
CA THR A 95 -2.15 17.45 -12.01
C THR A 95 -1.13 16.68 -11.17
N GLU A 96 -0.91 17.08 -9.91
CA GLU A 96 -0.01 16.42 -8.95
C GLU A 96 -0.47 15.01 -8.63
N LEU A 97 -1.76 14.78 -8.35
CA LEU A 97 -2.32 13.46 -8.09
C LEU A 97 -2.04 12.50 -9.26
N ILE A 98 -2.35 12.92 -10.48
CA ILE A 98 -2.11 12.09 -11.67
C ILE A 98 -0.63 11.86 -11.88
N PHE A 99 0.20 12.90 -11.72
CA PHE A 99 1.65 12.81 -11.86
C PHE A 99 2.25 11.81 -10.85
N GLY A 100 1.89 11.93 -9.58
CA GLY A 100 2.35 11.05 -8.50
C GLY A 100 1.97 9.60 -8.74
N MET A 101 0.71 9.34 -9.07
CA MET A 101 0.21 7.99 -9.37
C MET A 101 0.93 7.38 -10.58
N LEU A 102 1.17 8.14 -11.64
CA LEU A 102 1.88 7.64 -12.81
C LEU A 102 3.40 7.50 -12.57
N CYS A 103 4.02 8.33 -11.72
CA CYS A 103 5.40 8.12 -11.29
C CYS A 103 5.57 6.79 -10.53
N ALA A 104 4.55 6.33 -9.81
CA ALA A 104 4.59 5.03 -9.15
C ALA A 104 4.27 3.86 -10.10
N ALA A 105 3.32 4.05 -11.04
CA ALA A 105 2.80 2.96 -11.88
C ALA A 105 3.48 2.85 -13.26
N GLU A 106 3.98 3.95 -13.83
CA GLU A 106 4.52 4.05 -15.21
C GLU A 106 5.79 4.89 -15.25
N ASN A 107 6.76 4.61 -14.38
CA ASN A 107 7.98 5.41 -14.23
C ASN A 107 9.00 5.12 -15.35
N THR A 108 8.71 5.60 -16.55
CA THR A 108 9.63 5.53 -17.69
C THR A 108 10.86 6.42 -17.46
N PRO A 109 11.97 6.24 -18.21
CA PRO A 109 13.14 7.14 -18.10
C PRO A 109 12.77 8.64 -18.29
N GLU A 110 11.79 8.94 -19.16
CA GLU A 110 11.29 10.30 -19.35
C GLU A 110 10.56 10.82 -18.10
N MET A 111 9.75 9.96 -17.44
CA MET A 111 9.06 10.31 -16.20
C MET A 111 10.06 10.47 -15.04
N GLN A 112 11.11 9.64 -14.97
CA GLN A 112 12.17 9.77 -13.96
C GLN A 112 12.90 11.12 -14.08
N ALA A 113 13.32 11.49 -15.30
CA ALA A 113 13.96 12.76 -15.56
C ALA A 113 13.03 13.97 -15.29
N LEU A 114 11.73 13.79 -15.53
CA LEU A 114 10.73 14.79 -15.22
C LEU A 114 10.52 14.93 -13.70
N GLN A 115 10.47 13.83 -12.98
CA GLN A 115 10.32 13.79 -11.52
C GLN A 115 11.45 14.54 -10.81
N GLU A 116 12.71 14.37 -11.23
CA GLU A 116 13.86 15.12 -10.70
C GLU A 116 13.72 16.64 -10.87
N ARG A 117 13.05 17.09 -11.94
CA ARG A 117 12.82 18.52 -12.20
C ARG A 117 11.61 19.05 -11.45
N VAL A 118 10.54 18.30 -11.39
CA VAL A 118 9.23 18.71 -10.90
C VAL A 118 9.17 18.73 -9.37
N MET A 119 9.68 17.67 -8.70
CA MET A 119 9.52 17.55 -7.27
C MET A 119 10.10 18.72 -6.44
N PRO A 120 11.31 19.28 -6.78
CA PRO A 120 11.78 20.46 -6.08
C PRO A 120 10.94 21.72 -6.36
N LEU A 121 10.33 21.84 -7.55
CA LEU A 121 9.46 22.99 -7.88
C LEU A 121 8.18 22.93 -7.06
N LEU A 122 7.59 21.76 -6.90
CA LEU A 122 6.40 21.53 -6.05
C LEU A 122 6.70 21.82 -4.60
N ALA A 123 7.82 21.30 -4.06
CA ALA A 123 8.26 21.58 -2.70
C ALA A 123 8.47 23.10 -2.47
N ALA A 124 9.13 23.78 -3.40
CA ALA A 124 9.33 25.23 -3.31
C ALA A 124 8.03 26.01 -3.38
N HIS A 125 7.05 25.55 -4.20
CA HIS A 125 5.73 26.18 -4.31
C HIS A 125 4.92 25.97 -3.02
N ALA A 126 4.89 24.78 -2.46
CA ALA A 126 4.24 24.50 -1.18
C ALA A 126 4.82 25.38 -0.06
N ASP A 127 6.16 25.49 0.04
CA ASP A 127 6.83 26.38 0.97
C ASP A 127 6.48 27.86 0.75
N LYS A 128 6.32 28.28 -0.51
CA LYS A 128 5.92 29.66 -0.83
C LYS A 128 4.54 29.98 -0.27
N ILE A 129 3.61 29.05 -0.33
CA ILE A 129 2.24 29.23 0.15
C ILE A 129 2.18 29.12 1.69
N LEU A 130 2.68 28.01 2.27
CA LEU A 130 2.57 27.73 3.69
C LEU A 130 3.41 28.67 4.58
N LEU A 131 4.47 29.27 4.04
CA LEU A 131 5.30 30.24 4.74
C LEU A 131 4.96 31.70 4.37
N ASN A 132 3.83 31.93 3.64
CA ASN A 132 3.35 33.27 3.29
C ASN A 132 2.79 33.99 4.53
N GLU A 133 3.48 35.02 4.98
CA GLU A 133 3.13 35.75 6.22
C GLU A 133 1.75 36.41 6.13
N LYS A 134 1.42 37.04 5.00
CA LYS A 134 0.13 37.73 4.83
C LYS A 134 -1.04 36.75 4.83
N LEU A 135 -0.85 35.59 4.19
CA LEU A 135 -1.87 34.55 4.19
C LEU A 135 -2.06 34.01 5.60
N PHE A 136 -0.96 33.68 6.29
CA PHE A 136 -1.03 33.19 7.66
C PHE A 136 -1.66 34.20 8.63
N GLU A 137 -1.34 35.48 8.50
CA GLU A 137 -1.98 36.54 9.32
C GLU A 137 -3.51 36.56 9.14
N ARG A 138 -3.99 36.36 7.90
CA ARG A 138 -5.42 36.31 7.62
C ARG A 138 -6.07 35.03 8.17
N VAL A 139 -5.43 33.87 7.98
CA VAL A 139 -5.86 32.59 8.59
C VAL A 139 -5.93 32.70 10.11
N LYS A 140 -4.87 33.22 10.74
CA LYS A 140 -4.80 33.43 12.18
C LYS A 140 -5.90 34.38 12.68
N ALA A 141 -6.21 35.44 11.93
CA ALA A 141 -7.27 36.38 12.32
C ALA A 141 -8.68 35.76 12.33
N VAL A 142 -8.95 34.76 11.46
CA VAL A 142 -10.18 33.97 11.54
C VAL A 142 -10.12 33.00 12.71
N TYR A 143 -9.00 32.28 12.87
CA TYR A 143 -8.80 31.30 13.95
C TYR A 143 -8.93 31.90 15.35
N ASP A 144 -8.33 33.07 15.58
CA ASP A 144 -8.40 33.75 16.90
C ASP A 144 -9.83 34.15 17.30
N ARG A 145 -10.72 34.33 16.32
CA ARG A 145 -12.12 34.72 16.53
C ARG A 145 -13.10 33.53 16.54
N ARG A 146 -12.62 32.29 16.32
CA ARG A 146 -13.46 31.11 16.13
C ARG A 146 -14.53 30.89 17.21
N GLY A 147 -14.19 31.20 18.48
CA GLY A 147 -15.13 31.08 19.60
C GLY A 147 -16.29 32.10 19.60
N ALA A 148 -16.24 33.14 18.74
CA ALA A 148 -17.28 34.13 18.55
C ALA A 148 -18.06 33.96 17.23
N LEU A 149 -17.73 32.93 16.43
CA LEU A 149 -18.31 32.65 15.13
C LEU A 149 -19.19 31.37 15.23
N GLU A 150 -20.31 31.38 14.53
CA GLU A 150 -21.19 30.21 14.45
C GLU A 150 -20.78 29.37 13.24
N PHE A 151 -19.92 28.38 13.45
CA PHE A 151 -19.48 27.41 12.45
C PHE A 151 -20.16 26.05 12.64
N ASP A 152 -20.42 25.33 11.55
CA ASP A 152 -20.71 23.89 11.64
C ASP A 152 -19.42 23.10 11.98
N ALA A 153 -19.58 21.80 12.25
CA ALA A 153 -18.46 20.95 12.69
C ALA A 153 -17.33 20.88 11.64
N GLU A 154 -17.70 20.75 10.35
CA GLU A 154 -16.70 20.68 9.28
C GLU A 154 -15.99 22.03 9.06
N GLN A 155 -16.69 23.16 9.19
CA GLN A 155 -16.08 24.49 9.13
C GLN A 155 -15.07 24.70 10.26
N ASN A 156 -15.42 24.32 11.49
CA ASN A 156 -14.50 24.38 12.61
C ASN A 156 -13.28 23.51 12.38
N ARG A 157 -13.48 22.26 11.93
CA ARG A 157 -12.39 21.33 11.68
C ARG A 157 -11.48 21.80 10.55
N LEU A 158 -12.03 22.31 9.45
CA LEU A 158 -11.24 22.87 8.36
C LEU A 158 -10.37 24.04 8.83
N LEU A 159 -10.95 24.97 9.61
CA LEU A 159 -10.21 26.10 10.18
C LEU A 159 -9.08 25.64 11.11
N GLU A 160 -9.34 24.66 11.98
CA GLU A 160 -8.35 24.13 12.91
C GLU A 160 -7.21 23.41 12.18
N LYS A 161 -7.54 22.54 11.20
CA LYS A 161 -6.54 21.87 10.36
C LYS A 161 -5.71 22.90 9.59
N THR A 162 -6.37 23.84 8.88
CA THR A 162 -5.66 24.86 8.10
C THR A 162 -4.69 25.66 8.99
N TYR A 163 -5.12 26.14 10.16
CA TYR A 163 -4.23 26.87 11.08
C TYR A 163 -3.07 26.01 11.55
N ARG A 164 -3.34 24.76 11.95
CA ARG A 164 -2.35 23.80 12.41
C ARG A 164 -1.31 23.49 11.33
N ASP A 165 -1.74 23.29 10.09
CA ASP A 165 -0.88 22.96 8.96
C ASP A 165 0.10 24.10 8.67
N PHE A 166 -0.34 25.37 8.71
CA PHE A 166 0.55 26.53 8.61
C PHE A 166 1.58 26.56 9.74
N VAL A 167 1.15 26.32 10.98
CA VAL A 167 2.06 26.32 12.14
C VAL A 167 3.08 25.19 12.02
N ARG A 168 2.64 23.99 11.68
CA ARG A 168 3.51 22.82 11.50
C ARG A 168 4.47 22.97 10.31
N ALA A 169 4.05 23.68 9.28
CA ALA A 169 4.92 24.03 8.14
C ALA A 169 5.93 25.15 8.48
N GLY A 170 5.88 25.76 9.66
CA GLY A 170 6.85 26.76 10.10
C GLY A 170 6.43 28.23 9.89
N ALA A 171 5.12 28.51 9.75
CA ALA A 171 4.64 29.88 9.57
C ALA A 171 5.08 30.85 10.70
N LEU A 172 5.31 30.34 11.92
CA LEU A 172 5.75 31.11 13.08
C LEU A 172 7.27 31.36 13.16
N LEU A 173 8.07 30.75 12.28
CA LEU A 173 9.52 30.92 12.23
C LEU A 173 9.91 32.32 11.76
N ASP A 174 11.10 32.77 12.13
CA ASP A 174 11.69 33.98 11.59
C ASP A 174 12.18 33.79 10.14
N ALA A 175 12.61 34.87 9.49
CA ALA A 175 12.99 34.86 8.09
C ALA A 175 14.21 33.97 7.78
N GLU A 176 15.20 33.90 8.69
CA GLU A 176 16.40 33.06 8.54
C GLU A 176 16.03 31.59 8.66
N GLN A 177 15.26 31.25 9.67
CA GLN A 177 14.73 29.89 9.91
C GLN A 177 13.87 29.41 8.75
N LYS A 178 12.95 30.26 8.22
CA LYS A 178 12.14 29.96 7.03
C LYS A 178 13.00 29.70 5.80
N ALA A 179 14.04 30.49 5.58
CA ALA A 179 14.97 30.30 4.46
C ALA A 179 15.70 28.95 4.59
N ARG A 180 16.15 28.58 5.82
CA ARG A 180 16.79 27.28 6.04
C ARG A 180 15.82 26.11 5.86
N LEU A 181 14.58 26.24 6.36
CA LEU A 181 13.55 25.21 6.22
C LEU A 181 13.23 24.93 4.74
N LYS A 182 13.10 25.97 3.91
CA LYS A 182 12.94 25.83 2.44
C LYS A 182 14.10 25.07 1.81
N ALA A 183 15.33 25.35 2.18
CA ALA A 183 16.48 24.61 1.68
C ALA A 183 16.42 23.14 2.07
N ILE A 184 16.07 22.82 3.34
CA ILE A 184 15.90 21.45 3.84
C ILE A 184 14.81 20.72 3.04
N ASN A 185 13.64 21.32 2.84
CA ASN A 185 12.54 20.69 2.10
C ASN A 185 12.92 20.39 0.65
N GLY A 186 13.65 21.29 -0.02
CA GLY A 186 14.17 21.06 -1.37
C GLY A 186 15.20 19.92 -1.42
N GLU A 187 16.13 19.85 -0.45
CA GLU A 187 17.12 18.78 -0.36
C GLU A 187 16.43 17.42 -0.10
N LEU A 188 15.45 17.37 0.81
CA LEU A 188 14.68 16.15 1.11
C LEU A 188 13.88 15.65 -0.09
N SER A 189 13.25 16.55 -0.85
CA SER A 189 12.50 16.21 -2.06
C SER A 189 13.38 15.53 -3.11
N LEU A 190 14.59 16.05 -3.36
CA LEU A 190 15.55 15.45 -4.29
C LEU A 190 16.08 14.10 -3.79
N ALA A 191 16.38 14.02 -2.49
CA ALA A 191 16.86 12.78 -1.88
C ALA A 191 15.81 11.66 -2.00
N ALA A 192 14.52 11.97 -1.80
CA ALA A 192 13.43 11.01 -1.95
C ALA A 192 13.34 10.46 -3.39
N VAL A 193 13.36 11.34 -4.38
CA VAL A 193 13.36 10.92 -5.80
C VAL A 193 14.53 9.98 -6.10
N LYS A 194 15.75 10.35 -5.66
CA LYS A 194 16.94 9.54 -5.91
C LYS A 194 16.88 8.20 -5.21
N PHE A 195 16.38 8.17 -3.99
CA PHE A 195 16.24 6.95 -3.19
C PHE A 195 15.33 5.92 -3.90
N GLY A 196 14.14 6.34 -4.33
CA GLY A 196 13.19 5.48 -5.04
C GLY A 196 13.71 5.02 -6.40
N GLN A 197 14.35 5.90 -7.17
CA GLN A 197 14.95 5.55 -8.46
C GLN A 197 16.07 4.52 -8.32
N ASN A 198 16.89 4.59 -7.28
CA ASN A 198 17.95 3.60 -7.01
C ASN A 198 17.33 2.22 -6.74
N ILE A 199 16.25 2.13 -5.93
CA ILE A 199 15.55 0.88 -5.66
C ILE A 199 14.96 0.30 -6.96
N LEU A 200 14.33 1.14 -7.76
CA LEU A 200 13.74 0.71 -9.04
C LEU A 200 14.80 0.15 -9.98
N ALA A 201 15.96 0.82 -10.10
CA ALA A 201 17.07 0.39 -10.93
C ALA A 201 17.67 -0.95 -10.44
N GLU A 202 17.93 -1.08 -9.14
CA GLU A 202 18.47 -2.30 -8.52
C GLU A 202 17.55 -3.51 -8.77
N ASN A 203 16.25 -3.33 -8.55
CA ASN A 203 15.25 -4.37 -8.81
C ASN A 203 15.20 -4.79 -10.29
N GLY A 204 15.32 -3.84 -11.20
CA GLY A 204 15.30 -4.07 -12.65
C GLY A 204 16.59 -4.74 -13.19
N ASN A 205 17.73 -4.52 -12.53
CA ASN A 205 19.04 -5.00 -12.96
C ASN A 205 19.31 -6.45 -12.55
N TYR A 206 18.72 -6.93 -11.47
CA TYR A 206 18.97 -8.28 -10.95
C TYR A 206 18.23 -9.36 -11.72
N ALA A 207 18.93 -10.47 -12.02
CA ALA A 207 18.35 -11.67 -12.60
C ALA A 207 19.16 -12.91 -12.25
N LEU A 208 18.57 -13.83 -11.50
CA LEU A 208 19.12 -15.18 -11.29
C LEU A 208 18.73 -16.04 -12.49
N VAL A 209 19.71 -16.45 -13.31
CA VAL A 209 19.49 -17.18 -14.55
C VAL A 209 19.88 -18.64 -14.36
N LEU A 210 18.92 -19.56 -14.44
CA LEU A 210 19.06 -20.97 -14.10
C LEU A 210 18.82 -21.89 -15.30
N GLU A 211 19.37 -23.11 -15.22
CA GLU A 211 19.11 -24.22 -16.12
C GLU A 211 18.01 -25.12 -15.56
N SER A 212 17.48 -26.02 -16.39
CA SER A 212 16.46 -26.99 -15.96
C SER A 212 16.93 -27.89 -14.79
N ALA A 213 18.21 -28.17 -14.71
CA ALA A 213 18.81 -28.99 -13.64
C ALA A 213 18.85 -28.30 -12.27
N ASP A 214 18.59 -26.99 -12.22
CA ASP A 214 18.62 -26.18 -10.98
C ASP A 214 17.26 -26.01 -10.36
N LEU A 215 16.20 -26.57 -10.98
CA LEU A 215 14.81 -26.30 -10.62
C LEU A 215 14.19 -27.37 -9.72
N ASP A 216 14.99 -28.17 -9.05
CA ASP A 216 14.50 -29.22 -8.14
C ASP A 216 13.63 -28.58 -7.03
N GLY A 217 12.39 -29.13 -6.88
CA GLY A 217 11.39 -28.68 -5.95
C GLY A 217 10.50 -27.52 -6.43
N ILE A 218 10.90 -26.75 -7.44
CA ILE A 218 10.12 -25.59 -7.92
C ILE A 218 8.84 -26.09 -8.63
N PRO A 219 7.64 -25.60 -8.28
CA PRO A 219 6.37 -25.94 -8.93
C PRO A 219 6.33 -25.58 -10.42
N SER A 220 5.49 -26.28 -11.20
CA SER A 220 5.43 -26.10 -12.65
C SER A 220 5.00 -24.70 -13.08
N ASN A 221 4.01 -24.12 -12.41
CA ASN A 221 3.54 -22.74 -12.65
C ASN A 221 4.64 -21.71 -12.41
N VAL A 222 5.43 -21.85 -11.35
CA VAL A 222 6.58 -20.96 -11.03
C VAL A 222 7.69 -21.12 -12.10
N ARG A 223 7.95 -22.37 -12.56
CA ARG A 223 8.88 -22.62 -13.67
C ARG A 223 8.38 -22.01 -14.98
N ASP A 224 7.09 -22.08 -15.26
CA ASP A 224 6.51 -21.50 -16.48
C ASP A 224 6.68 -19.98 -16.48
N GLN A 225 6.41 -19.30 -15.35
CA GLN A 225 6.65 -17.86 -15.21
C GLN A 225 8.12 -17.47 -15.39
N ALA A 226 9.05 -18.21 -14.77
CA ALA A 226 10.48 -17.97 -14.90
C ALA A 226 10.98 -18.18 -16.34
N ARG A 227 10.41 -19.15 -17.08
CA ARG A 227 10.69 -19.37 -18.50
C ARG A 227 10.16 -18.22 -19.35
N GLU A 228 8.91 -17.80 -19.16
CA GLU A 228 8.31 -16.69 -19.91
C GLU A 228 9.04 -15.36 -19.65
N LYS A 229 9.48 -15.10 -18.41
CA LYS A 229 10.34 -13.95 -18.10
C LYS A 229 11.67 -14.03 -18.86
N ALA A 230 12.29 -15.22 -18.94
CA ALA A 230 13.51 -15.42 -19.73
C ALA A 230 13.35 -15.14 -21.22
N GLU A 231 12.20 -15.54 -21.78
CA GLU A 231 11.85 -15.31 -23.19
C GLU A 231 11.59 -13.82 -23.47
N ALA A 232 10.86 -13.14 -22.56
CA ALA A 232 10.53 -11.71 -22.69
C ALA A 232 11.77 -10.80 -22.66
N THR A 233 12.85 -11.20 -21.93
CA THR A 233 14.07 -10.38 -21.86
C THR A 233 14.87 -10.30 -23.17
N GLY A 234 14.52 -11.08 -24.20
CA GLY A 234 15.06 -10.98 -25.58
C GLY A 234 16.58 -11.12 -25.76
N LYS A 235 17.35 -11.32 -24.69
CA LYS A 235 18.80 -11.47 -24.76
C LYS A 235 19.18 -12.85 -25.33
N LYS A 236 19.96 -12.85 -26.42
CA LYS A 236 20.57 -14.09 -26.95
C LYS A 236 21.33 -14.78 -25.81
N GLY A 237 20.95 -15.99 -25.43
CA GLY A 237 21.54 -16.78 -24.33
C GLY A 237 20.60 -17.10 -23.19
N LYS A 238 19.42 -16.46 -23.10
CA LYS A 238 18.38 -16.79 -22.11
C LYS A 238 17.30 -17.74 -22.63
N LYS A 239 17.29 -18.07 -23.94
CA LYS A 239 16.34 -19.02 -24.53
C LYS A 239 16.57 -20.43 -23.96
N GLY A 240 15.52 -21.04 -23.43
CA GLY A 240 15.56 -22.32 -22.74
C GLY A 240 16.09 -22.28 -21.30
N LYS A 241 16.26 -21.08 -20.75
CA LYS A 241 16.62 -20.82 -19.35
C LYS A 241 15.39 -20.38 -18.54
N TYR A 242 15.62 -20.18 -17.25
CA TYR A 242 14.64 -19.72 -16.28
C TYR A 242 15.20 -18.50 -15.55
N VAL A 243 14.41 -17.42 -15.43
CA VAL A 243 14.85 -16.17 -14.79
C VAL A 243 14.02 -15.91 -13.57
N PHE A 244 14.69 -15.81 -12.42
CA PHE A 244 14.09 -15.37 -11.16
C PHE A 244 14.59 -13.96 -10.83
N THR A 245 13.71 -13.14 -10.26
CA THR A 245 13.95 -11.72 -9.95
C THR A 245 13.72 -11.45 -8.47
N LEU A 246 14.03 -10.22 -8.03
CA LEU A 246 13.79 -9.79 -6.63
C LEU A 246 12.33 -9.37 -6.36
N HIS A 247 11.45 -9.43 -7.34
CA HIS A 247 10.02 -9.20 -7.13
C HIS A 247 9.41 -10.34 -6.31
N LYS A 248 8.58 -10.01 -5.32
CA LYS A 248 7.99 -11.01 -4.40
C LYS A 248 7.34 -12.21 -5.09
N PRO A 249 6.55 -12.08 -6.19
CA PRO A 249 5.96 -13.23 -6.87
C PRO A 249 6.98 -14.20 -7.49
N SER A 250 8.21 -13.76 -7.71
CA SER A 250 9.33 -14.59 -8.17
C SER A 250 10.18 -15.10 -7.01
N LEU A 251 10.51 -14.21 -6.06
CA LEU A 251 11.41 -14.48 -4.94
C LEU A 251 10.81 -15.47 -3.93
N ILE A 252 9.61 -15.18 -3.41
CA ILE A 252 9.04 -15.98 -2.31
C ILE A 252 8.77 -17.43 -2.72
N PRO A 253 8.17 -17.75 -3.88
CA PRO A 253 8.06 -19.13 -4.32
C PRO A 253 9.40 -19.82 -4.53
N PHE A 254 10.43 -19.08 -4.98
CA PHE A 254 11.78 -19.64 -5.10
C PHE A 254 12.36 -20.03 -3.74
N LEU A 255 12.28 -19.14 -2.74
CA LEU A 255 12.74 -19.41 -1.37
C LEU A 255 11.95 -20.55 -0.71
N THR A 256 10.66 -20.65 -1.01
CA THR A 256 9.76 -21.65 -0.44
C THR A 256 10.03 -23.05 -0.98
N TYR A 257 10.30 -23.19 -2.28
CA TYR A 257 10.28 -24.49 -2.93
C TYR A 257 11.62 -24.98 -3.47
N SER A 258 12.60 -24.09 -3.72
CA SER A 258 13.90 -24.52 -4.27
C SER A 258 14.64 -25.43 -3.28
N GLN A 259 15.01 -26.64 -3.73
CA GLN A 259 15.82 -27.56 -2.93
C GLN A 259 17.30 -27.18 -2.90
N LYS A 260 17.74 -26.27 -3.79
CA LYS A 260 19.11 -25.78 -3.89
C LYS A 260 19.37 -24.67 -2.86
N ARG A 261 19.90 -25.05 -1.68
CA ARG A 261 20.13 -24.11 -0.57
C ARG A 261 21.03 -22.95 -0.99
N GLU A 262 22.09 -23.24 -1.74
CA GLU A 262 23.03 -22.25 -2.26
C GLU A 262 22.36 -21.19 -3.15
N LEU A 263 21.36 -21.57 -3.93
CA LEU A 263 20.62 -20.63 -4.78
C LEU A 263 19.59 -19.82 -3.97
N ARG A 264 19.01 -20.40 -2.91
CA ARG A 264 18.19 -19.62 -1.96
C ARG A 264 19.02 -18.57 -1.26
N GLU A 265 20.24 -18.93 -0.80
CA GLU A 265 21.20 -18.00 -0.21
C GLU A 265 21.57 -16.86 -1.18
N GLU A 266 21.90 -17.20 -2.44
CA GLU A 266 22.29 -16.24 -3.48
C GLU A 266 21.19 -15.18 -3.71
N ILE A 267 19.98 -15.61 -4.03
CA ILE A 267 18.89 -14.67 -4.34
C ILE A 267 18.43 -13.90 -3.10
N TYR A 268 18.42 -14.53 -1.92
CA TYR A 268 18.01 -13.86 -0.68
C TYR A 268 19.03 -12.80 -0.24
N LYS A 269 20.33 -13.09 -0.34
CA LYS A 269 21.38 -12.08 -0.09
C LYS A 269 21.30 -10.93 -1.07
N ALA A 270 21.00 -11.18 -2.34
CA ALA A 270 20.79 -10.13 -3.32
C ALA A 270 19.55 -9.27 -2.94
N TYR A 271 18.48 -9.88 -2.46
CA TYR A 271 17.30 -9.15 -1.98
C TYR A 271 17.61 -8.27 -0.77
N LEU A 272 18.34 -8.79 0.22
CA LEU A 272 18.68 -8.06 1.45
C LEU A 272 19.71 -6.94 1.23
N ASN A 273 20.55 -7.06 0.19
CA ASN A 273 21.60 -6.08 -0.10
C ASN A 273 21.20 -5.08 -1.20
N ARG A 274 19.92 -4.99 -1.54
CA ARG A 274 19.47 -3.96 -2.48
C ARG A 274 19.86 -2.58 -1.97
N CYS A 275 20.43 -1.77 -2.86
CA CYS A 275 20.93 -0.42 -2.57
C CYS A 275 21.95 -0.35 -1.42
N ASN A 276 22.71 -1.46 -1.20
CA ASN A 276 23.77 -1.60 -0.18
C ASN A 276 25.04 -2.24 -0.76
N ASN A 277 25.31 -2.05 -2.06
CA ASN A 277 26.40 -2.73 -2.76
C ASN A 277 27.65 -1.87 -2.95
N GLY A 278 27.68 -0.62 -2.48
CA GLY A 278 28.78 0.32 -2.65
C GLY A 278 28.96 0.80 -4.09
N ASP A 279 27.91 0.70 -4.91
CA ASP A 279 27.84 1.13 -6.30
C ASP A 279 27.03 2.43 -6.45
N GLU A 280 26.69 2.77 -7.69
CA GLU A 280 25.94 4.00 -8.02
C GLU A 280 24.49 4.03 -7.49
N TYR A 281 23.95 2.88 -7.05
CA TYR A 281 22.61 2.74 -6.48
C TYR A 281 22.62 2.62 -4.95
N ASP A 282 23.78 2.77 -4.31
CA ASP A 282 23.90 2.66 -2.84
C ASP A 282 23.22 3.83 -2.13
N ASN A 283 22.23 3.52 -1.26
CA ASN A 283 21.42 4.51 -0.57
C ASN A 283 21.96 4.93 0.83
N LYS A 284 23.06 4.35 1.32
CA LYS A 284 23.54 4.64 2.70
C LYS A 284 23.87 6.11 2.93
N GLN A 285 24.41 6.81 1.93
CA GLN A 285 24.67 8.23 2.04
C GLN A 285 23.37 9.04 2.05
N LEU A 286 22.40 8.68 1.21
CA LEU A 286 21.08 9.33 1.19
C LEU A 286 20.37 9.18 2.55
N ILE A 287 20.48 8.02 3.20
CA ILE A 287 19.93 7.79 4.54
C ILE A 287 20.54 8.78 5.56
N ASN A 288 21.86 8.95 5.54
CA ASN A 288 22.54 9.94 6.38
C ASN A 288 22.03 11.37 6.11
N ASP A 289 21.84 11.72 4.83
CA ASP A 289 21.32 13.04 4.45
C ASP A 289 19.87 13.23 4.92
N PHE A 290 19.01 12.20 4.79
CA PHE A 290 17.64 12.24 5.33
C PHE A 290 17.63 12.48 6.83
N ILE A 291 18.40 11.71 7.59
CA ILE A 291 18.36 11.81 9.06
C ILE A 291 18.91 13.16 9.52
N ARG A 292 20.01 13.63 8.94
CA ARG A 292 20.55 14.96 9.19
C ARG A 292 19.51 16.07 8.95
N LEU A 293 18.88 16.05 7.79
CA LEU A 293 17.91 17.07 7.38
C LEU A 293 16.62 17.01 8.19
N ARG A 294 16.11 15.80 8.46
CA ARG A 294 14.90 15.59 9.28
C ARG A 294 15.11 16.01 10.73
N THR A 295 16.27 15.69 11.33
CA THR A 295 16.62 16.15 12.67
C THR A 295 16.69 17.67 12.74
N GLU A 296 17.37 18.31 11.78
CA GLU A 296 17.44 19.77 11.71
C GLU A 296 16.05 20.41 11.51
N LYS A 297 15.22 19.84 10.64
CA LYS A 297 13.83 20.28 10.44
C LYS A 297 13.01 20.23 11.73
N ALA A 298 13.08 19.11 12.44
CA ALA A 298 12.38 18.95 13.72
C ALA A 298 12.80 20.01 14.75
N HIS A 299 14.10 20.26 14.89
CA HIS A 299 14.61 21.28 15.79
C HIS A 299 14.17 22.70 15.42
N LEU A 300 14.19 23.04 14.11
CA LEU A 300 13.66 24.33 13.65
C LEU A 300 12.18 24.52 14.03
N LEU A 301 11.41 23.43 13.99
CA LEU A 301 9.99 23.42 14.31
C LEU A 301 9.70 23.25 15.82
N GLY A 302 10.75 23.13 16.66
CA GLY A 302 10.63 23.08 18.11
C GLY A 302 10.40 21.69 18.69
N TYR A 303 10.68 20.64 17.95
CA TYR A 303 10.55 19.24 18.39
C TYR A 303 11.93 18.63 18.71
N PRO A 304 12.02 17.73 19.72
CA PRO A 304 13.27 17.09 20.08
C PRO A 304 13.82 16.16 18.99
N SER A 305 12.94 15.45 18.28
CA SER A 305 13.27 14.54 17.19
C SER A 305 12.27 14.62 16.04
N TYR A 306 12.61 14.03 14.90
CA TYR A 306 11.67 13.98 13.79
C TYR A 306 10.48 13.05 14.06
N ALA A 307 10.67 11.97 14.83
CA ALA A 307 9.57 11.13 15.28
C ALA A 307 8.59 11.89 16.16
N ASP A 308 9.07 12.74 17.08
CA ASP A 308 8.18 13.59 17.89
C ASP A 308 7.38 14.59 17.04
N TYR A 309 8.01 15.14 15.99
CA TYR A 309 7.31 16.02 15.04
C TYR A 309 6.19 15.30 14.29
N VAL A 310 6.43 14.09 13.79
CA VAL A 310 5.42 13.33 13.03
C VAL A 310 4.31 12.87 13.95
N VAL A 311 4.64 12.13 15.01
CA VAL A 311 3.67 11.46 15.91
C VAL A 311 2.78 12.45 16.66
N ALA A 312 3.22 13.69 16.86
CA ALA A 312 2.40 14.73 17.52
C ALA A 312 1.09 15.06 16.77
N ASP A 313 0.97 14.70 15.49
CA ASP A 313 -0.22 14.95 14.66
C ASP A 313 -1.04 13.68 14.38
N GLU A 314 -0.65 12.57 14.94
CA GLU A 314 -1.27 11.26 14.79
C GLU A 314 -2.13 10.89 16.00
N MET A 315 -2.97 9.84 15.90
CA MET A 315 -3.79 9.36 17.02
C MET A 315 -2.93 8.96 18.24
N ALA A 316 -1.74 8.40 18.00
CA ALA A 316 -0.80 8.03 19.08
C ALA A 316 -0.33 9.22 19.89
N GLY A 317 -0.19 10.40 19.29
CA GLY A 317 0.12 11.69 19.91
C GLY A 317 1.52 11.81 20.54
N THR A 318 2.16 10.71 20.91
CA THR A 318 3.51 10.70 21.52
C THR A 318 4.32 9.47 21.08
N THR A 319 5.64 9.66 20.94
CA THR A 319 6.57 8.56 20.66
C THR A 319 6.56 7.49 21.75
N ASP A 320 6.36 7.86 23.00
CA ASP A 320 6.23 6.92 24.12
C ASP A 320 5.04 5.98 23.97
N ALA A 321 3.89 6.46 23.46
CA ALA A 321 2.71 5.61 23.20
C ALA A 321 3.00 4.58 22.10
N VAL A 322 3.70 5.00 21.03
CA VAL A 322 4.13 4.11 19.94
C VAL A 322 5.09 3.04 20.46
N TYR A 323 6.17 3.43 21.14
CA TYR A 323 7.13 2.48 21.70
C TYR A 323 6.50 1.51 22.71
N LYS A 324 5.55 1.99 23.51
CA LYS A 324 4.83 1.13 24.45
C LYS A 324 4.08 0.03 23.71
N LEU A 325 3.30 0.37 22.68
CA LEU A 325 2.57 -0.61 21.89
C LEU A 325 3.53 -1.61 21.22
N LEU A 326 4.55 -1.12 20.52
CA LEU A 326 5.49 -1.98 19.79
C LEU A 326 6.26 -2.93 20.72
N ASN A 327 6.74 -2.45 21.89
CA ASN A 327 7.46 -3.28 22.83
C ASN A 327 6.56 -4.34 23.53
N GLU A 328 5.28 -4.02 23.76
CA GLU A 328 4.32 -5.00 24.31
C GLU A 328 4.05 -6.17 23.34
N ILE A 329 4.15 -5.93 22.02
CA ILE A 329 3.99 -6.97 20.99
C ILE A 329 5.31 -7.68 20.72
N TRP A 330 6.45 -6.97 20.76
CA TRP A 330 7.77 -7.50 20.44
C TRP A 330 8.14 -8.75 21.21
N THR A 331 8.02 -8.69 22.54
CA THR A 331 8.46 -9.79 23.41
C THR A 331 7.73 -11.12 23.14
N PRO A 332 6.38 -11.17 23.14
CA PRO A 332 5.67 -12.41 22.84
C PRO A 332 5.84 -12.88 21.39
N ALA A 333 5.98 -11.94 20.43
CA ALA A 333 6.23 -12.28 19.03
C ALA A 333 7.59 -12.97 18.85
N LEU A 334 8.66 -12.41 19.40
CA LEU A 334 9.99 -12.97 19.32
C LEU A 334 10.10 -14.34 20.01
N GLU A 335 9.47 -14.51 21.17
CA GLU A 335 9.44 -15.83 21.86
C GLU A 335 8.68 -16.87 21.03
N ARG A 336 7.57 -16.50 20.41
CA ARG A 336 6.85 -17.38 19.49
C ARG A 336 7.70 -17.72 18.27
N ALA A 337 8.38 -16.76 17.66
CA ALA A 337 9.28 -16.97 16.53
C ALA A 337 10.44 -17.92 16.85
N LYS A 338 11.01 -17.84 18.06
CA LYS A 338 12.02 -18.79 18.54
C LYS A 338 11.46 -20.23 18.65
N GLY A 339 10.20 -20.37 19.08
CA GLY A 339 9.50 -21.67 19.09
C GLY A 339 9.31 -22.22 17.67
N GLU A 340 8.91 -21.37 16.72
CA GLU A 340 8.75 -21.74 15.32
C GLU A 340 10.10 -22.13 14.69
N LEU A 341 11.17 -21.39 14.99
CA LEU A 341 12.54 -21.71 14.56
C LEU A 341 12.97 -23.10 15.08
N ALA A 342 12.73 -23.40 16.35
CA ALA A 342 13.14 -24.68 16.94
C ALA A 342 12.51 -25.88 16.21
N GLU A 343 11.23 -25.76 15.81
CA GLU A 343 10.54 -26.80 15.03
C GLU A 343 11.17 -26.97 13.64
N MET A 344 11.54 -25.87 12.99
CA MET A 344 12.19 -25.91 11.67
C MET A 344 13.61 -26.45 11.75
N GLU A 345 14.37 -26.12 12.80
CA GLU A 345 15.72 -26.66 13.04
C GLU A 345 15.73 -28.19 13.21
N GLU A 346 14.70 -28.79 13.79
CA GLU A 346 14.60 -30.25 13.86
C GLU A 346 14.56 -30.91 12.47
N LEU A 347 13.92 -30.25 11.49
CA LEU A 347 13.90 -30.72 10.10
C LEU A 347 15.19 -30.40 9.40
N PHE A 348 15.74 -29.21 9.60
CA PHE A 348 17.00 -28.74 9.00
C PHE A 348 18.16 -29.68 9.34
N ARG A 349 18.30 -30.09 10.60
CA ARG A 349 19.36 -31.00 11.05
C ARG A 349 19.30 -32.42 10.45
N LYS A 350 18.14 -32.83 9.92
CA LYS A 350 18.02 -34.07 9.14
C LYS A 350 18.68 -33.95 7.77
N ASP A 351 18.53 -32.77 7.15
CA ASP A 351 19.11 -32.50 5.83
C ASP A 351 20.59 -32.04 5.94
N TYR A 352 20.92 -31.29 7.00
CA TYR A 352 22.24 -30.70 7.26
C TYR A 352 22.66 -30.90 8.73
N PRO A 353 23.18 -32.11 9.11
CA PRO A 353 23.50 -32.44 10.53
C PRO A 353 24.50 -31.48 11.20
N ASP A 354 25.48 -30.97 10.42
CA ASP A 354 26.53 -30.08 10.90
C ASP A 354 26.33 -28.61 10.41
N GLY A 355 25.18 -28.31 9.81
CA GLY A 355 24.87 -27.00 9.28
C GLY A 355 24.28 -26.04 10.32
N GLU A 356 24.37 -24.75 10.03
CA GLU A 356 23.68 -23.70 10.77
C GLU A 356 22.47 -23.23 9.97
N PHE A 357 21.31 -23.10 10.65
CA PHE A 357 20.09 -22.55 10.07
C PHE A 357 20.25 -21.05 9.86
N ALA A 358 19.97 -20.57 8.66
CA ALA A 358 20.10 -19.17 8.29
C ALA A 358 18.75 -18.57 7.81
N SER A 359 18.69 -17.25 7.70
CA SER A 359 17.45 -16.54 7.31
C SER A 359 16.91 -16.98 5.94
N TRP A 360 17.74 -17.36 4.97
CA TRP A 360 17.29 -17.91 3.67
C TRP A 360 16.74 -19.34 3.73
N ASP A 361 16.79 -20.00 4.88
CA ASP A 361 16.20 -21.33 5.10
C ASP A 361 14.75 -21.23 5.61
N TRP A 362 14.33 -20.08 6.14
CA TRP A 362 13.05 -19.91 6.84
C TRP A 362 11.86 -20.35 6.00
N TRP A 363 11.65 -19.78 4.82
CA TRP A 363 10.50 -20.10 3.96
C TRP A 363 10.44 -21.57 3.58
N TYR A 364 11.61 -22.16 3.25
CA TYR A 364 11.70 -23.56 2.85
C TYR A 364 11.31 -24.53 3.97
N TYR A 365 11.83 -24.30 5.19
CA TYR A 365 11.52 -25.16 6.32
C TYR A 365 10.16 -24.83 6.94
N ALA A 366 9.69 -23.62 6.91
CA ALA A 366 8.34 -23.24 7.30
C ALA A 366 7.32 -24.01 6.44
N GLU A 367 7.51 -24.09 5.12
CA GLU A 367 6.62 -24.87 4.24
C GLU A 367 6.64 -26.38 4.58
N LYS A 368 7.82 -26.94 4.88
CA LYS A 368 7.93 -28.33 5.35
C LYS A 368 7.16 -28.57 6.66
N VAL A 369 7.26 -27.67 7.62
CA VAL A 369 6.50 -27.73 8.89
C VAL A 369 5.01 -27.60 8.61
N ARG A 370 4.58 -26.63 7.77
CA ARG A 370 3.17 -26.44 7.39
C ARG A 370 2.59 -27.71 6.78
N LYS A 371 3.32 -28.32 5.85
CA LYS A 371 2.92 -29.58 5.22
C LYS A 371 2.80 -30.72 6.25
N GLN A 372 3.72 -30.85 7.20
CA GLN A 372 3.69 -31.89 8.20
C GLN A 372 2.55 -31.71 9.23
N LYS A 373 2.36 -30.47 9.74
CA LYS A 373 1.38 -30.17 10.78
C LYS A 373 -0.05 -30.14 10.28
N TYR A 374 -0.25 -29.47 9.14
CA TYR A 374 -1.59 -29.15 8.64
C TYR A 374 -1.96 -29.98 7.42
N GLN A 375 -1.00 -30.74 6.84
CA GLN A 375 -1.18 -31.43 5.56
C GLN A 375 -1.70 -30.48 4.48
N LEU A 376 -1.23 -29.25 4.51
CA LEU A 376 -1.60 -28.16 3.61
C LEU A 376 -0.36 -27.71 2.84
N GLU A 377 -0.48 -27.69 1.52
CA GLU A 377 0.48 -27.09 0.61
C GLU A 377 -0.25 -25.93 -0.08
N GLU A 378 0.40 -24.77 -0.22
CA GLU A 378 -0.22 -23.61 -0.85
C GLU A 378 -0.62 -23.90 -2.30
N GLU A 379 0.17 -24.71 -2.99
CA GLU A 379 -0.12 -25.14 -4.36
C GLU A 379 -1.44 -25.92 -4.51
N LEU A 380 -1.97 -26.52 -3.42
CA LEU A 380 -3.30 -27.14 -3.42
C LEU A 380 -4.43 -26.09 -3.35
N LEU A 381 -4.14 -24.89 -2.87
CA LEU A 381 -5.10 -23.81 -2.71
C LEU A 381 -5.14 -22.89 -3.93
N ARG A 382 -3.99 -22.58 -4.53
CA ARG A 382 -3.87 -21.63 -5.65
C ARG A 382 -4.87 -21.86 -6.79
N PRO A 383 -5.22 -23.10 -7.22
CA PRO A 383 -6.22 -23.31 -8.25
C PRO A 383 -7.62 -22.74 -7.96
N TYR A 384 -7.91 -22.42 -6.70
CA TYR A 384 -9.19 -21.84 -6.26
C TYR A 384 -9.16 -20.31 -6.19
N PHE A 385 -7.97 -19.70 -6.28
CA PHE A 385 -7.76 -18.27 -6.13
C PHE A 385 -7.33 -17.62 -7.46
N SER A 386 -8.15 -17.82 -8.52
CA SER A 386 -7.93 -17.05 -9.74
C SER A 386 -8.25 -15.57 -9.48
N LEU A 387 -7.48 -14.65 -10.09
CA LEU A 387 -7.66 -13.21 -9.91
C LEU A 387 -9.11 -12.77 -10.16
N GLU A 388 -9.73 -13.27 -11.23
CA GLU A 388 -11.13 -12.95 -11.56
C GLU A 388 -12.10 -13.39 -10.45
N ASN A 389 -11.85 -14.56 -9.86
CA ASN A 389 -12.69 -15.07 -8.77
C ASN A 389 -12.48 -14.24 -7.50
N VAL A 390 -11.22 -13.91 -7.14
CA VAL A 390 -10.92 -13.06 -5.96
C VAL A 390 -11.52 -11.67 -6.13
N GLN A 391 -11.43 -11.07 -7.33
CA GLN A 391 -12.10 -9.82 -7.64
C GLN A 391 -13.62 -9.92 -7.46
N SER A 392 -14.22 -11.03 -7.90
CA SER A 392 -15.66 -11.27 -7.67
C SER A 392 -15.97 -11.39 -6.17
N GLY A 393 -15.04 -11.92 -5.39
CA GLY A 393 -15.14 -12.04 -3.92
C GLY A 393 -15.21 -10.69 -3.21
N ILE A 394 -14.34 -9.75 -3.57
CA ILE A 394 -14.39 -8.38 -3.00
C ILE A 394 -15.67 -7.65 -3.40
N PHE A 395 -16.15 -7.83 -4.63
CA PHE A 395 -17.40 -7.25 -5.10
C PHE A 395 -18.60 -7.85 -4.36
N PHE A 396 -18.62 -9.17 -4.17
CA PHE A 396 -19.64 -9.82 -3.37
C PHE A 396 -19.66 -9.27 -1.93
N LEU A 397 -18.49 -9.17 -1.28
CA LEU A 397 -18.40 -8.67 0.08
C LEU A 397 -18.92 -7.24 0.20
N ALA A 398 -18.49 -6.33 -0.69
CA ALA A 398 -18.97 -4.96 -0.70
C ALA A 398 -20.48 -4.84 -0.94
N ASN A 399 -21.02 -5.68 -1.82
CA ASN A 399 -22.48 -5.73 -2.03
C ASN A 399 -23.21 -6.22 -0.77
N ARG A 400 -22.68 -7.25 -0.10
CA ARG A 400 -23.29 -7.78 1.13
C ARG A 400 -23.25 -6.77 2.28
N LEU A 401 -22.14 -6.07 2.46
CA LEU A 401 -21.97 -5.09 3.55
C LEU A 401 -22.70 -3.77 3.25
N TYR A 402 -22.56 -3.24 2.03
CA TYR A 402 -22.97 -1.86 1.71
C TYR A 402 -24.04 -1.77 0.61
N GLY A 403 -24.29 -2.83 -0.15
CA GLY A 403 -25.26 -2.84 -1.25
C GLY A 403 -24.71 -2.26 -2.56
N ILE A 404 -23.44 -1.84 -2.62
CA ILE A 404 -22.84 -1.28 -3.82
C ILE A 404 -22.62 -2.34 -4.91
N THR A 405 -22.58 -1.90 -6.17
CA THR A 405 -22.39 -2.77 -7.35
C THR A 405 -21.32 -2.20 -8.28
N PHE A 406 -20.73 -3.07 -9.10
CA PHE A 406 -19.61 -2.75 -9.98
C PHE A 406 -19.95 -3.10 -11.41
N ARG A 407 -19.89 -2.13 -12.32
CA ARG A 407 -20.20 -2.29 -13.74
C ARG A 407 -18.94 -2.04 -14.58
N PRO A 408 -18.45 -3.00 -15.38
CA PRO A 408 -17.33 -2.75 -16.27
C PRO A 408 -17.63 -1.59 -17.23
N ILE A 409 -16.70 -0.67 -17.41
CA ILE A 409 -16.82 0.49 -18.30
C ILE A 409 -15.65 0.61 -19.26
N VAL A 410 -15.89 1.32 -20.36
CA VAL A 410 -14.87 1.64 -21.36
C VAL A 410 -14.52 3.13 -21.20
N VAL A 411 -13.32 3.40 -20.67
CA VAL A 411 -12.79 4.72 -20.42
C VAL A 411 -11.32 4.78 -20.83
N PRO A 412 -10.70 5.96 -20.97
CA PRO A 412 -9.26 6.07 -21.16
C PRO A 412 -8.47 5.33 -20.07
N LEU A 413 -7.47 4.56 -20.46
CA LEU A 413 -6.59 3.80 -19.58
C LEU A 413 -5.15 4.30 -19.74
N TYR A 414 -4.40 4.38 -18.63
CA TYR A 414 -2.98 4.75 -18.68
C TYR A 414 -2.05 3.59 -19.08
N HIS A 415 -2.50 2.35 -18.91
CA HIS A 415 -1.79 1.15 -19.32
C HIS A 415 -2.77 0.09 -19.85
N PRO A 416 -2.38 -0.75 -20.84
CA PRO A 416 -3.25 -1.79 -21.42
C PRO A 416 -3.71 -2.86 -20.41
N ASP A 417 -2.92 -3.12 -19.36
CA ASP A 417 -3.28 -4.08 -18.30
C ASP A 417 -4.32 -3.53 -17.32
N ALA A 418 -4.56 -2.20 -17.32
CA ALA A 418 -5.54 -1.59 -16.43
C ALA A 418 -6.98 -1.87 -16.90
N ILE A 419 -7.89 -2.03 -15.95
CA ILE A 419 -9.33 -2.18 -16.19
C ILE A 419 -10.10 -1.20 -15.29
N ALA A 420 -11.32 -0.83 -15.67
CA ALA A 420 -12.10 0.14 -14.93
C ALA A 420 -13.55 -0.28 -14.73
N TYR A 421 -14.11 0.12 -13.59
CA TYR A 421 -15.49 -0.12 -13.20
C TYR A 421 -16.16 1.17 -12.75
N GLU A 422 -17.42 1.36 -13.16
CA GLU A 422 -18.33 2.27 -12.49
C GLU A 422 -18.81 1.62 -11.20
N VAL A 423 -18.72 2.35 -10.09
CA VAL A 423 -19.25 1.93 -8.80
C VAL A 423 -20.59 2.62 -8.57
N LEU A 424 -21.62 1.84 -8.33
CA LEU A 424 -22.97 2.32 -8.05
C LEU A 424 -23.33 2.08 -6.59
N ASP A 425 -23.95 3.04 -5.97
CA ASP A 425 -24.50 2.92 -4.61
C ASP A 425 -25.73 1.99 -4.57
N ALA A 426 -26.23 1.69 -3.39
CA ALA A 426 -27.38 0.83 -3.18
C ALA A 426 -28.68 1.33 -3.84
N ASP A 427 -28.78 2.64 -4.09
CA ASP A 427 -29.89 3.29 -4.81
C ASP A 427 -29.64 3.45 -6.33
N GLU A 428 -28.60 2.78 -6.86
CA GLU A 428 -28.13 2.84 -8.24
C GLU A 428 -27.53 4.21 -8.67
N SER A 429 -27.32 5.14 -7.74
CA SER A 429 -26.62 6.39 -8.02
C SER A 429 -25.11 6.15 -8.26
N HIS A 430 -24.50 7.00 -9.10
CA HIS A 430 -23.06 6.95 -9.38
C HIS A 430 -22.26 7.35 -8.13
N LEU A 431 -21.46 6.41 -7.60
CA LEU A 431 -20.60 6.63 -6.43
C LEU A 431 -19.19 7.08 -6.82
N GLY A 432 -18.61 6.47 -7.83
CA GLY A 432 -17.26 6.78 -8.33
C GLY A 432 -16.81 5.82 -9.43
N VAL A 433 -15.54 5.94 -9.81
CA VAL A 433 -14.88 5.04 -10.76
C VAL A 433 -13.72 4.36 -10.05
N LEU A 434 -13.56 3.05 -10.27
CA LEU A 434 -12.48 2.25 -9.71
C LEU A 434 -11.67 1.58 -10.83
N TYR A 435 -10.38 1.93 -10.88
CA TYR A 435 -9.40 1.29 -11.74
C TYR A 435 -8.68 0.17 -10.98
N PHE A 436 -8.29 -0.88 -11.71
CA PHE A 436 -7.40 -1.93 -11.23
C PHE A 436 -6.23 -2.10 -12.18
N ASP A 437 -5.02 -2.19 -11.61
CA ASP A 437 -3.77 -2.46 -12.32
C ASP A 437 -2.99 -3.53 -11.54
N TYR A 438 -3.13 -4.78 -11.96
CA TYR A 438 -2.76 -5.94 -11.14
C TYR A 438 -1.32 -6.40 -11.26
N PHE A 439 -0.63 -6.12 -12.37
CA PHE A 439 0.56 -6.89 -12.72
C PHE A 439 1.86 -6.10 -12.67
N PRO A 440 2.98 -6.75 -12.25
CA PRO A 440 4.29 -6.11 -12.22
C PRO A 440 4.80 -5.84 -13.63
N ARG A 441 5.56 -4.76 -13.80
CA ARG A 441 6.27 -4.39 -15.03
C ARG A 441 7.48 -3.53 -14.70
N ASP A 442 8.37 -3.38 -15.69
CA ASP A 442 9.49 -2.46 -15.58
C ASP A 442 8.96 -1.02 -15.42
N GLY A 443 9.54 -0.23 -14.51
CA GLY A 443 9.06 1.12 -14.19
C GLY A 443 7.88 1.21 -13.23
N LYS A 444 7.35 0.10 -12.72
CA LYS A 444 6.32 0.07 -11.69
C LYS A 444 6.92 -0.20 -10.32
N SER A 445 6.57 0.62 -9.34
CA SER A 445 6.97 0.43 -7.94
C SER A 445 6.51 -0.91 -7.40
N GLN A 446 7.24 -1.46 -6.43
CA GLN A 446 6.89 -2.73 -5.79
C GLN A 446 5.84 -2.54 -4.69
N GLY A 447 5.21 -3.64 -4.27
CA GLY A 447 4.12 -3.63 -3.30
C GLY A 447 2.76 -3.45 -3.96
N ALA A 448 1.80 -2.96 -3.20
CA ALA A 448 0.48 -2.58 -3.66
C ALA A 448 0.12 -1.24 -3.02
N TRP A 449 -0.77 -0.51 -3.65
CA TRP A 449 -1.29 0.76 -3.13
C TRP A 449 -2.64 1.11 -3.75
N CYS A 450 -3.38 1.94 -3.04
CA CYS A 450 -4.57 2.58 -3.53
C CYS A 450 -4.40 4.10 -3.51
N GLY A 451 -4.94 4.80 -4.51
CA GLY A 451 -4.88 6.26 -4.57
C GLY A 451 -5.92 6.83 -5.51
N ASN A 452 -6.01 8.15 -5.53
CA ASN A 452 -6.99 8.89 -6.31
C ASN A 452 -6.35 9.55 -7.53
N TYR A 453 -7.07 9.57 -8.65
CA TYR A 453 -6.84 10.50 -9.76
C TYR A 453 -7.73 11.75 -9.64
N VAL A 454 -8.89 11.59 -8.98
CA VAL A 454 -9.81 12.68 -8.64
C VAL A 454 -10.31 12.39 -7.23
N GLU A 455 -10.18 13.35 -6.33
CA GLU A 455 -10.71 13.25 -4.96
C GLU A 455 -12.19 13.61 -4.91
N GLN A 456 -12.89 13.02 -3.94
CA GLN A 456 -14.24 13.43 -3.63
C GLN A 456 -14.24 14.84 -3.01
N THR A 457 -15.12 15.70 -3.46
CA THR A 457 -15.38 17.03 -2.90
C THR A 457 -16.76 17.51 -3.32
N TYR A 458 -17.12 18.74 -2.94
CA TYR A 458 -18.31 19.42 -3.42
C TYR A 458 -17.94 20.70 -4.19
N GLU A 459 -18.48 20.83 -5.40
CA GLU A 459 -18.36 22.03 -6.25
C GLU A 459 -19.75 22.57 -6.55
N ASP A 460 -19.98 23.82 -6.20
CA ASP A 460 -21.27 24.48 -6.36
C ASP A 460 -22.46 23.66 -5.81
N GLY A 461 -22.22 22.98 -4.68
CA GLY A 461 -23.20 22.14 -4.01
C GLY A 461 -23.44 20.77 -4.68
N LYS A 462 -22.65 20.40 -5.68
CA LYS A 462 -22.72 19.08 -6.33
C LYS A 462 -21.53 18.24 -5.91
N ARG A 463 -21.78 16.97 -5.59
CA ARG A 463 -20.71 16.00 -5.28
C ARG A 463 -19.87 15.74 -6.52
N VAL A 464 -18.57 15.89 -6.40
CA VAL A 464 -17.58 15.41 -7.36
C VAL A 464 -17.28 13.96 -6.98
N ALA A 465 -17.55 13.04 -7.89
CA ALA A 465 -17.31 11.62 -7.64
C ALA A 465 -15.80 11.31 -7.74
N PRO A 466 -15.23 10.48 -6.85
CA PRO A 466 -13.83 10.14 -6.89
C PRO A 466 -13.51 9.18 -8.04
N VAL A 467 -12.27 9.28 -8.53
CA VAL A 467 -11.67 8.32 -9.46
C VAL A 467 -10.51 7.66 -8.76
N VAL A 468 -10.69 6.42 -8.37
CA VAL A 468 -9.79 5.65 -7.50
C VAL A 468 -9.04 4.60 -8.30
N SER A 469 -7.83 4.25 -7.92
CA SER A 469 -7.05 3.18 -8.54
C SER A 469 -6.42 2.28 -7.49
N ILE A 470 -6.62 0.97 -7.63
CA ILE A 470 -5.89 -0.08 -6.93
C ILE A 470 -4.78 -0.56 -7.86
N VAL A 471 -3.54 -0.51 -7.37
CA VAL A 471 -2.35 -0.92 -8.12
C VAL A 471 -1.62 -2.02 -7.34
N CYS A 472 -1.37 -3.16 -8.00
CA CYS A 472 -0.76 -4.34 -7.39
C CYS A 472 0.43 -4.85 -8.22
N ASN A 473 1.11 -5.85 -7.69
CA ASN A 473 2.20 -6.57 -8.36
C ASN A 473 1.99 -8.09 -8.25
N PHE A 474 0.81 -8.57 -8.67
CA PHE A 474 0.40 -9.97 -8.52
C PHE A 474 1.04 -10.89 -9.56
N THR A 475 0.99 -12.18 -9.24
CA THR A 475 1.36 -13.27 -10.12
C THR A 475 0.66 -13.15 -11.48
N ARG A 476 1.44 -13.00 -12.57
CA ARG A 476 0.89 -12.91 -13.94
C ARG A 476 0.26 -14.23 -14.39
N PRO A 477 -0.75 -14.18 -15.30
CA PRO A 477 -1.16 -15.37 -16.01
C PRO A 477 -0.01 -15.92 -16.87
N THR A 478 -0.06 -17.22 -17.16
CA THR A 478 0.86 -17.89 -18.08
C THR A 478 0.10 -18.41 -19.29
N SER A 479 0.82 -18.90 -20.30
CA SER A 479 0.19 -19.59 -21.44
C SER A 479 -0.67 -20.80 -21.05
N ASN A 480 -0.48 -21.35 -19.84
CA ASN A 480 -1.11 -22.58 -19.36
C ASN A 480 -2.18 -22.38 -18.28
N ALA A 481 -2.20 -21.21 -17.62
CA ALA A 481 -3.09 -20.93 -16.50
C ALA A 481 -3.42 -19.43 -16.41
N PRO A 482 -4.62 -19.06 -15.90
CA PRO A 482 -4.93 -17.67 -15.53
C PRO A 482 -4.00 -17.19 -14.40
N ALA A 483 -4.10 -15.94 -14.02
CA ALA A 483 -3.45 -15.44 -12.80
C ALA A 483 -4.02 -16.18 -11.59
N LEU A 484 -3.19 -16.99 -10.94
CA LEU A 484 -3.54 -17.75 -9.73
C LEU A 484 -2.79 -17.12 -8.55
N LEU A 485 -3.53 -16.46 -7.68
CA LEU A 485 -2.99 -15.71 -6.57
C LEU A 485 -2.50 -16.63 -5.44
N THR A 486 -1.51 -16.17 -4.71
CA THR A 486 -1.15 -16.71 -3.40
C THR A 486 -2.16 -16.25 -2.34
N LEU A 487 -2.08 -16.79 -1.13
CA LEU A 487 -2.90 -16.30 -0.02
C LEU A 487 -2.56 -14.85 0.31
N ASP A 488 -1.27 -14.49 0.33
CA ASP A 488 -0.79 -13.11 0.55
C ASP A 488 -1.31 -12.14 -0.53
N GLU A 489 -1.24 -12.51 -1.82
CA GLU A 489 -1.79 -11.69 -2.91
C GLU A 489 -3.32 -11.56 -2.82
N THR A 490 -4.00 -12.60 -2.34
CA THR A 490 -5.45 -12.56 -2.13
C THR A 490 -5.82 -11.60 -1.01
N GLU A 491 -5.15 -11.70 0.14
CA GLU A 491 -5.33 -10.80 1.29
C GLU A 491 -5.01 -9.35 0.90
N THR A 492 -3.91 -9.13 0.16
CA THR A 492 -3.52 -7.80 -0.36
C THR A 492 -4.63 -7.18 -1.21
N LEU A 493 -5.34 -7.96 -2.05
CA LEU A 493 -6.45 -7.38 -2.84
C LEU A 493 -7.62 -6.94 -1.96
N PHE A 494 -7.95 -7.68 -0.89
CA PHE A 494 -8.95 -7.24 0.08
C PHE A 494 -8.50 -5.98 0.83
N HIS A 495 -7.21 -5.90 1.19
CA HIS A 495 -6.59 -4.73 1.82
C HIS A 495 -6.74 -3.49 0.96
N GLU A 496 -6.22 -3.50 -0.28
CA GLU A 496 -6.29 -2.35 -1.20
C GLU A 496 -7.75 -1.95 -1.52
N PHE A 497 -8.63 -2.95 -1.54
CA PHE A 497 -10.04 -2.68 -1.72
C PHE A 497 -10.68 -1.96 -0.52
N GLY A 498 -10.18 -2.17 0.70
CA GLY A 498 -10.60 -1.42 1.88
C GLY A 498 -10.23 0.07 1.78
N HIS A 499 -9.04 0.40 1.29
CA HIS A 499 -8.67 1.79 0.96
C HIS A 499 -9.58 2.36 -0.13
N ALA A 500 -9.85 1.59 -1.19
CA ALA A 500 -10.74 2.03 -2.26
C ALA A 500 -12.16 2.34 -1.75
N LEU A 501 -12.69 1.51 -0.84
CA LEU A 501 -13.99 1.78 -0.20
C LEU A 501 -13.94 3.06 0.64
N HIS A 502 -12.85 3.32 1.35
CA HIS A 502 -12.68 4.57 2.09
C HIS A 502 -12.78 5.78 1.16
N PHE A 503 -12.01 5.82 0.07
CA PHE A 503 -12.06 6.92 -0.90
C PHE A 503 -13.42 7.04 -1.61
N LEU A 504 -14.03 5.92 -2.00
CA LEU A 504 -15.33 5.91 -2.69
C LEU A 504 -16.47 6.44 -1.81
N PHE A 505 -16.42 6.13 -0.51
CA PHE A 505 -17.46 6.54 0.43
C PHE A 505 -17.26 7.92 1.05
N HIS A 506 -16.12 8.58 0.83
CA HIS A 506 -15.92 9.95 1.30
C HIS A 506 -17.11 10.84 0.92
N ASP A 507 -17.58 11.62 1.89
CA ASP A 507 -18.67 12.58 1.74
C ASP A 507 -18.41 13.83 2.58
N VAL A 508 -17.28 14.49 2.31
CA VAL A 508 -16.82 15.71 2.98
C VAL A 508 -17.01 16.92 2.08
N LYS A 509 -17.37 18.05 2.69
CA LYS A 509 -17.67 19.29 1.94
C LYS A 509 -16.41 19.99 1.45
N TYR A 510 -15.32 19.85 2.15
CA TYR A 510 -14.09 20.61 1.93
C TYR A 510 -12.95 19.67 1.56
N ARG A 511 -12.12 20.10 0.62
CA ARG A 511 -10.99 19.34 0.14
C ARG A 511 -9.94 19.09 1.23
N GLY A 512 -9.68 20.06 2.11
CA GLY A 512 -8.79 19.93 3.25
C GLY A 512 -9.24 18.93 4.33
N LEU A 513 -10.42 18.29 4.15
CA LEU A 513 -10.95 17.26 5.05
C LEU A 513 -10.94 15.85 4.45
N THR A 514 -10.30 15.61 3.31
CA THR A 514 -10.21 14.26 2.72
C THR A 514 -9.20 13.37 3.44
N GLU A 515 -8.15 13.95 4.03
CA GLU A 515 -7.08 13.21 4.71
C GLU A 515 -7.40 12.95 6.19
N VAL A 516 -7.18 11.71 6.62
CA VAL A 516 -7.22 11.24 8.01
C VAL A 516 -5.81 11.19 8.60
N GLU A 517 -5.69 10.93 9.91
CA GLU A 517 -4.42 10.65 10.57
C GLU A 517 -3.75 9.41 9.96
N GLY A 518 -2.41 9.40 9.87
CA GLY A 518 -1.66 8.31 9.24
C GLY A 518 -1.84 6.97 9.94
N ASP A 519 -1.93 6.96 11.28
CA ASP A 519 -2.17 5.74 12.06
C ASP A 519 -3.65 5.33 12.13
N PHE A 520 -4.54 6.03 11.39
CA PHE A 520 -5.93 5.65 11.15
C PHE A 520 -6.16 5.14 9.73
N VAL A 521 -5.32 5.53 8.77
CA VAL A 521 -5.54 5.28 7.32
C VAL A 521 -5.66 3.80 6.98
N GLU A 522 -4.97 2.92 7.73
CA GLU A 522 -4.97 1.47 7.51
C GLU A 522 -6.16 0.73 8.17
N LEU A 523 -7.00 1.42 8.94
CA LEU A 523 -8.18 0.78 9.56
C LEU A 523 -9.15 0.19 8.52
N PRO A 524 -9.56 0.90 7.46
CA PRO A 524 -10.47 0.33 6.46
C PRO A 524 -9.84 -0.81 5.65
N SER A 525 -8.55 -0.70 5.30
CA SER A 525 -7.84 -1.70 4.52
C SER A 525 -7.68 -3.00 5.29
N GLN A 526 -7.12 -2.96 6.51
CA GLN A 526 -6.92 -4.13 7.35
C GLN A 526 -8.24 -4.75 7.83
N LEU A 527 -9.28 -3.95 8.01
CA LEU A 527 -10.61 -4.48 8.33
C LEU A 527 -11.11 -5.44 7.25
N MET A 528 -10.93 -5.10 5.97
CA MET A 528 -11.42 -5.94 4.86
C MET A 528 -10.69 -7.28 4.75
N GLU A 529 -9.43 -7.38 5.18
CA GLU A 529 -8.65 -8.63 5.22
C GLU A 529 -9.36 -9.72 6.05
N ASN A 530 -10.07 -9.34 7.12
CA ASN A 530 -10.71 -10.30 8.03
C ASN A 530 -11.78 -11.17 7.35
N TRP A 531 -12.34 -10.75 6.22
CA TRP A 531 -13.29 -11.54 5.44
C TRP A 531 -12.63 -12.39 4.34
N ALA A 532 -11.37 -12.12 3.97
CA ALA A 532 -10.73 -12.78 2.83
C ALA A 532 -10.83 -14.31 2.89
N PHE A 533 -10.59 -14.88 4.04
CA PHE A 533 -10.60 -16.33 4.25
C PHE A 533 -11.77 -16.83 5.10
N ASP A 534 -12.78 -16.01 5.32
CA ASP A 534 -14.00 -16.46 6.00
C ASP A 534 -14.70 -17.54 5.17
N PRO A 535 -15.15 -18.65 5.77
CA PRO A 535 -15.77 -19.78 5.06
C PRO A 535 -17.00 -19.40 4.22
N GLU A 536 -17.78 -18.40 4.61
CA GLU A 536 -18.95 -17.97 3.84
C GLU A 536 -18.52 -17.15 2.62
N VAL A 537 -17.49 -16.33 2.75
CA VAL A 537 -16.93 -15.57 1.64
C VAL A 537 -16.17 -16.48 0.68
N LEU A 538 -15.34 -17.40 1.18
CA LEU A 538 -14.62 -18.41 0.37
C LEU A 538 -15.57 -19.22 -0.52
N LYS A 539 -16.74 -19.62 -0.02
CA LYS A 539 -17.74 -20.34 -0.81
C LYS A 539 -18.22 -19.57 -2.04
N GLN A 540 -18.12 -18.25 -2.04
CA GLN A 540 -18.58 -17.40 -3.13
C GLN A 540 -17.53 -17.25 -4.23
N TYR A 541 -16.23 -17.20 -3.88
CA TYR A 541 -15.21 -16.88 -4.84
C TYR A 541 -14.12 -17.96 -5.00
N ALA A 542 -13.86 -18.78 -3.97
CA ALA A 542 -12.80 -19.78 -4.05
C ALA A 542 -13.27 -20.99 -4.89
N VAL A 543 -13.26 -20.82 -6.20
CA VAL A 543 -13.74 -21.78 -7.19
C VAL A 543 -12.57 -22.22 -8.07
N HIS A 544 -12.41 -23.53 -8.25
CA HIS A 544 -11.32 -24.09 -9.03
C HIS A 544 -11.41 -23.69 -10.52
N TYR A 545 -10.36 -23.03 -11.03
CA TYR A 545 -10.36 -22.41 -12.36
C TYR A 545 -10.61 -23.33 -13.56
N ARG A 546 -10.48 -24.65 -13.39
CA ARG A 546 -10.76 -25.64 -14.47
C ARG A 546 -12.06 -26.42 -14.26
N SER A 547 -12.31 -26.90 -13.01
CA SER A 547 -13.47 -27.76 -12.75
C SER A 547 -14.72 -26.98 -12.36
N ASN A 548 -14.60 -25.69 -12.01
CA ASN A 548 -15.64 -24.84 -11.43
C ASN A 548 -16.21 -25.38 -10.11
N GLU A 549 -15.46 -26.22 -9.41
CA GLU A 549 -15.84 -26.73 -8.10
C GLU A 549 -15.43 -25.74 -7.03
N VAL A 550 -16.34 -25.49 -6.08
CA VAL A 550 -16.04 -24.68 -4.88
C VAL A 550 -14.98 -25.38 -4.04
N ILE A 551 -14.13 -24.62 -3.40
CA ILE A 551 -13.09 -25.12 -2.50
C ILE A 551 -13.68 -26.14 -1.51
N PRO A 552 -13.14 -27.35 -1.40
CA PRO A 552 -13.66 -28.37 -0.50
C PRO A 552 -13.57 -27.96 0.97
N GLU A 553 -14.58 -28.29 1.77
CA GLU A 553 -14.63 -27.97 3.20
C GLU A 553 -13.40 -28.44 3.97
N TYR A 554 -12.80 -29.59 3.59
CA TYR A 554 -11.60 -30.08 4.27
C TYR A 554 -10.38 -29.17 4.03
N LEU A 555 -10.28 -28.47 2.87
CA LEU A 555 -9.23 -27.49 2.61
C LEU A 555 -9.47 -26.21 3.41
N VAL A 556 -10.70 -25.73 3.47
CA VAL A 556 -11.09 -24.59 4.33
C VAL A 556 -10.78 -24.90 5.80
N ALA A 557 -11.09 -26.11 6.28
CA ALA A 557 -10.76 -26.51 7.64
C ALA A 557 -9.25 -26.59 7.91
N LYS A 558 -8.44 -27.00 6.91
CA LYS A 558 -6.98 -26.98 7.01
C LYS A 558 -6.43 -25.54 7.01
N LEU A 559 -6.94 -24.66 6.15
CA LEU A 559 -6.59 -23.26 6.09
C LEU A 559 -6.82 -22.60 7.46
N ARG A 560 -8.02 -22.73 8.02
CA ARG A 560 -8.35 -22.20 9.35
C ARG A 560 -7.42 -22.71 10.46
N ARG A 561 -7.10 -24.01 10.47
CA ARG A 561 -6.17 -24.55 11.46
C ARG A 561 -4.75 -24.00 11.33
N SER A 562 -4.40 -23.49 10.15
CA SER A 562 -3.09 -22.89 9.88
C SER A 562 -3.04 -21.37 10.04
N GLU A 563 -4.13 -20.69 10.43
CA GLU A 563 -4.19 -19.21 10.59
C GLU A 563 -3.10 -18.66 11.51
N LEU A 564 -2.78 -19.40 12.57
CA LEU A 564 -1.73 -19.00 13.51
C LEU A 564 -0.32 -19.52 13.15
N PHE A 565 -0.18 -20.16 11.98
CA PHE A 565 1.11 -20.67 11.54
C PHE A 565 2.05 -19.52 11.17
N ASN A 566 3.30 -19.59 11.63
CA ASN A 566 4.36 -18.61 11.32
C ASN A 566 4.07 -17.17 11.80
N GLN A 567 3.12 -16.98 12.70
CA GLN A 567 2.76 -15.65 13.21
C GLN A 567 3.84 -15.02 14.09
N GLY A 568 4.68 -15.84 14.73
CA GLY A 568 5.86 -15.34 15.45
C GLY A 568 6.83 -14.64 14.52
N PHE A 569 7.17 -15.27 13.39
CA PHE A 569 8.02 -14.70 12.35
C PHE A 569 7.40 -13.43 11.75
N MET A 570 6.17 -13.53 11.23
CA MET A 570 5.51 -12.43 10.53
C MET A 570 5.36 -11.19 11.42
N THR A 571 5.03 -11.40 12.70
CA THR A 571 4.92 -10.28 13.65
C THR A 571 6.30 -9.72 14.01
N THR A 572 7.30 -10.58 14.21
CA THR A 572 8.65 -10.12 14.56
C THR A 572 9.27 -9.30 13.43
N GLU A 573 9.18 -9.71 12.16
CA GLU A 573 9.71 -8.93 11.03
C GLU A 573 9.03 -7.57 10.87
N LEU A 574 7.69 -7.51 11.07
CA LEU A 574 6.91 -6.28 10.99
C LEU A 574 7.28 -5.30 12.11
N ILE A 575 7.28 -5.78 13.37
CA ILE A 575 7.61 -4.94 14.53
C ILE A 575 9.08 -4.53 14.50
N ALA A 576 10.01 -5.38 14.00
CA ALA A 576 11.40 -5.01 13.79
C ALA A 576 11.53 -3.80 12.84
N ALA A 577 10.79 -3.80 11.72
CA ALA A 577 10.77 -2.68 10.79
C ALA A 577 10.19 -1.41 11.44
N SER A 578 9.08 -1.53 12.18
CA SER A 578 8.47 -0.40 12.91
C SER A 578 9.41 0.18 13.98
N LEU A 579 10.08 -0.66 14.74
CA LEU A 579 11.03 -0.23 15.76
C LEU A 579 12.28 0.40 15.15
N SER A 580 12.77 -0.13 14.00
CA SER A 580 13.92 0.46 13.31
C SER A 580 13.58 1.85 12.74
N ASP A 581 12.38 2.03 12.18
CA ASP A 581 11.88 3.33 11.72
C ASP A 581 11.81 4.34 12.86
N MET A 582 11.17 3.96 13.97
CA MET A 582 11.08 4.83 15.15
C MET A 582 12.47 5.18 15.72
N ASP A 583 13.39 4.21 15.81
CA ASP A 583 14.72 4.44 16.38
C ASP A 583 15.56 5.43 15.54
N ILE A 584 15.53 5.29 14.20
CA ILE A 584 16.33 6.17 13.33
C ILE A 584 15.77 7.59 13.28
N HIS A 585 14.45 7.75 13.40
CA HIS A 585 13.78 9.07 13.42
C HIS A 585 13.68 9.70 14.81
N SER A 586 14.00 8.95 15.86
CA SER A 586 14.12 9.47 17.25
C SER A 586 15.54 9.98 17.58
N ILE A 587 16.44 10.05 16.60
CA ILE A 587 17.75 10.67 16.76
C ILE A 587 17.58 12.15 17.03
N THR A 588 18.08 12.61 18.21
CA THR A 588 18.01 14.01 18.66
C THR A 588 19.23 14.82 18.27
N GLU A 589 20.39 14.18 18.12
CA GLU A 589 21.63 14.80 17.69
C GLU A 589 22.24 13.96 16.57
N TYR A 590 22.37 14.55 15.38
CA TYR A 590 22.92 13.84 14.24
C TYR A 590 24.45 13.83 14.24
N GLU A 591 25.00 12.63 14.12
CA GLU A 591 26.38 12.37 13.73
C GLU A 591 26.40 11.37 12.58
N PRO A 592 27.34 11.46 11.62
CA PRO A 592 27.44 10.46 10.54
C PRO A 592 27.60 9.05 11.08
N PHE A 593 26.82 8.10 10.54
CA PHE A 593 26.80 6.72 11.00
C PHE A 593 26.67 5.73 9.84
N ASP A 594 27.02 4.46 10.09
CA ASP A 594 26.69 3.37 9.19
C ASP A 594 25.25 2.90 9.45
N PRO A 595 24.31 3.07 8.50
CA PRO A 595 22.91 2.68 8.69
C PRO A 595 22.73 1.18 9.00
N MET A 596 23.56 0.32 8.43
CA MET A 596 23.47 -1.12 8.64
C MET A 596 23.93 -1.52 10.05
N GLU A 597 24.97 -0.86 10.55
CA GLU A 597 25.46 -1.06 11.91
C GLU A 597 24.46 -0.48 12.94
N PHE A 598 23.82 0.65 12.62
CA PHE A 598 22.77 1.22 13.46
C PHE A 598 21.57 0.25 13.58
N GLU A 599 21.08 -0.28 12.45
CA GLU A 599 19.99 -1.28 12.41
C GLU A 599 20.35 -2.50 13.26
N ARG A 600 21.53 -3.06 13.07
CA ARG A 600 22.03 -4.21 13.82
C ARG A 600 22.05 -3.95 15.33
N LYS A 601 22.58 -2.81 15.77
CA LYS A 601 22.59 -2.42 17.19
C LYS A 601 21.19 -2.26 17.75
N ALA A 602 20.31 -1.58 17.02
CA ALA A 602 18.95 -1.32 17.44
C ALA A 602 18.12 -2.59 17.60
N LEU A 603 18.25 -3.53 16.69
CA LEU A 603 17.41 -4.74 16.66
C LEU A 603 18.08 -5.93 17.35
N THR A 604 19.36 -6.22 17.08
CA THR A 604 20.03 -7.41 17.62
C THR A 604 20.57 -7.15 19.02
N GLU A 605 21.38 -6.10 19.23
CA GLU A 605 22.02 -5.87 20.53
C GLU A 605 21.03 -5.35 21.59
N LYS A 606 20.18 -4.40 21.22
CA LYS A 606 19.24 -3.78 22.14
C LYS A 606 17.99 -4.65 22.41
N ARG A 607 17.49 -5.36 21.39
CA ARG A 607 16.19 -6.06 21.44
C ARG A 607 16.28 -7.58 21.27
N GLY A 608 17.46 -8.13 20.97
CA GLY A 608 17.68 -9.58 20.90
C GLY A 608 17.07 -10.24 19.67
N LEU A 609 16.88 -9.50 18.56
CA LEU A 609 16.48 -10.09 17.27
C LEU A 609 17.44 -11.20 16.89
N ILE A 610 16.91 -12.38 16.60
CA ILE A 610 17.70 -13.56 16.23
C ILE A 610 18.20 -13.45 14.79
N PRO A 611 19.39 -14.00 14.46
CA PRO A 611 20.00 -13.84 13.13
C PRO A 611 19.26 -14.58 12.00
N GLN A 612 18.26 -15.38 12.33
CA GLN A 612 17.42 -16.10 11.38
C GLN A 612 16.24 -15.27 10.89
N ILE A 613 16.00 -14.08 11.48
CA ILE A 613 14.92 -13.17 11.10
C ILE A 613 15.53 -11.81 10.75
N GLU A 614 15.26 -11.35 9.56
CA GLU A 614 15.56 -9.97 9.14
C GLU A 614 14.33 -9.09 9.35
N PRO A 615 14.48 -7.77 9.55
CA PRO A 615 13.33 -6.88 9.52
C PRO A 615 12.67 -6.93 8.13
N ARG A 616 11.36 -6.72 8.08
CA ARG A 616 10.55 -6.76 6.83
C ARG A 616 11.13 -5.87 5.74
N TYR A 617 11.72 -4.74 6.12
CA TYR A 617 12.49 -3.84 5.28
C TYR A 617 13.77 -3.42 6.00
N ARG A 618 14.88 -3.33 5.27
CA ARG A 618 16.13 -2.76 5.75
C ARG A 618 16.29 -1.35 5.21
N TYR A 619 17.00 -0.49 5.92
CA TYR A 619 17.12 0.92 5.57
C TYR A 619 17.44 1.21 4.11
N PRO A 620 18.39 0.54 3.42
CA PRO A 620 18.77 0.91 2.05
C PRO A 620 17.65 0.79 1.01
N TYR A 621 16.61 0.00 1.30
CA TYR A 621 15.45 -0.17 0.41
C TYR A 621 14.09 0.02 1.12
N PHE A 622 14.09 0.71 2.24
CA PHE A 622 12.87 0.99 3.00
C PHE A 622 12.11 2.19 2.43
N SER A 623 11.55 2.01 1.26
CA SER A 623 10.81 3.02 0.50
C SER A 623 9.75 3.73 1.37
N HIS A 624 8.95 2.98 2.13
CA HIS A 624 7.89 3.55 2.99
C HIS A 624 8.35 4.76 3.81
N ILE A 625 9.56 4.69 4.42
CA ILE A 625 10.03 5.70 5.35
C ILE A 625 10.95 6.77 4.73
N PHE A 626 11.46 6.56 3.51
CA PHE A 626 12.38 7.52 2.88
C PHE A 626 11.76 8.24 1.69
N ASP A 627 10.95 7.58 0.86
CA ASP A 627 10.29 8.18 -0.31
C ASP A 627 8.77 7.91 -0.39
N GLY A 628 8.21 7.09 0.52
CA GLY A 628 6.82 6.64 0.51
C GLY A 628 5.86 7.33 1.49
N GLY A 629 6.31 8.33 2.27
CA GLY A 629 5.42 9.11 3.15
C GLY A 629 5.19 8.55 4.56
N TYR A 630 5.71 7.37 4.92
CA TYR A 630 5.57 6.72 6.23
C TYR A 630 6.77 6.94 7.16
N SER A 631 7.49 8.04 7.03
CA SER A 631 8.65 8.35 7.87
C SER A 631 8.24 8.55 9.33
N ALA A 632 8.87 7.82 10.27
CA ALA A 632 8.44 7.68 11.66
C ALA A 632 6.96 7.22 11.79
N GLY A 633 6.44 6.54 10.76
CA GLY A 633 5.03 6.15 10.62
C GLY A 633 4.82 4.69 10.21
N TYR A 634 5.89 3.88 10.11
CA TYR A 634 5.68 2.47 9.76
C TYR A 634 4.89 1.69 10.84
N TYR A 635 4.81 2.21 12.05
CA TYR A 635 3.95 1.70 13.12
C TYR A 635 2.45 1.84 12.82
N PHE A 636 2.05 2.64 11.83
CA PHE A 636 0.65 2.88 11.44
C PHE A 636 -0.10 1.56 11.19
N TYR A 637 0.55 0.60 10.52
CA TYR A 637 -0.01 -0.74 10.31
C TYR A 637 -0.36 -1.45 11.62
N THR A 638 0.54 -1.38 12.60
CA THR A 638 0.33 -2.04 13.91
C THR A 638 -0.71 -1.32 14.75
N TRP A 639 -0.72 0.03 14.69
CA TRP A 639 -1.71 0.82 15.41
C TRP A 639 -3.11 0.60 14.84
N ALA A 640 -3.26 0.67 13.54
CA ALA A 640 -4.53 0.43 12.86
C ALA A 640 -5.03 -1.02 13.02
N GLU A 641 -4.12 -2.01 13.13
CA GLU A 641 -4.51 -3.40 13.40
C GLU A 641 -5.16 -3.58 14.76
N VAL A 642 -4.77 -2.79 15.77
CA VAL A 642 -5.49 -2.78 17.05
C VAL A 642 -6.93 -2.30 16.84
N LEU A 643 -7.13 -1.30 15.98
CA LEU A 643 -8.44 -0.73 15.69
C LEU A 643 -9.29 -1.71 14.85
N ASP A 644 -8.72 -2.26 13.75
CA ASP A 644 -9.45 -3.12 12.83
C ASP A 644 -9.95 -4.40 13.50
N LYS A 645 -9.09 -5.07 14.27
CA LYS A 645 -9.47 -6.32 14.96
C LYS A 645 -10.57 -6.07 16.00
N ASP A 646 -10.54 -4.96 16.73
CA ASP A 646 -11.62 -4.61 17.65
C ASP A 646 -12.90 -4.15 16.91
N VAL A 647 -12.78 -3.48 15.75
CA VAL A 647 -13.93 -3.19 14.86
C VAL A 647 -14.54 -4.49 14.35
N PHE A 648 -13.73 -5.45 13.91
CA PHE A 648 -14.23 -6.75 13.44
C PHE A 648 -14.94 -7.54 14.54
N GLU A 649 -14.50 -7.40 15.81
CA GLU A 649 -15.22 -8.00 16.95
C GLU A 649 -16.66 -7.49 17.05
N ALA A 650 -17.00 -6.27 16.63
CA ALA A 650 -18.39 -5.81 16.61
C ALA A 650 -19.27 -6.68 15.70
N PHE A 651 -18.76 -7.11 14.55
CA PHE A 651 -19.45 -8.04 13.66
C PHE A 651 -19.57 -9.43 14.29
N ARG A 652 -18.49 -9.94 14.91
CA ARG A 652 -18.49 -11.24 15.60
C ARG A 652 -19.46 -11.26 16.80
N GLU A 653 -19.44 -10.23 17.63
CA GLU A 653 -20.36 -10.03 18.76
C GLU A 653 -21.81 -10.03 18.35
N SER A 654 -22.12 -9.54 17.13
CA SER A 654 -23.48 -9.54 16.59
C SER A 654 -23.99 -10.94 16.17
N GLY A 655 -23.10 -11.89 15.99
CA GLY A 655 -23.39 -13.22 15.44
C GLY A 655 -23.63 -13.25 13.92
N ASP A 656 -23.42 -12.14 13.22
CA ASP A 656 -23.58 -12.00 11.76
C ASP A 656 -22.47 -11.14 11.20
N LEU A 657 -21.51 -11.75 10.50
CA LEU A 657 -20.36 -11.07 9.89
C LEU A 657 -20.75 -10.13 8.74
N PHE A 658 -22.01 -10.18 8.27
CA PHE A 658 -22.56 -9.28 7.26
C PHE A 658 -23.65 -8.37 7.84
N ASN A 659 -23.61 -8.08 9.14
CA ASN A 659 -24.61 -7.28 9.82
C ASN A 659 -24.71 -5.88 9.19
N LYS A 660 -25.80 -5.66 8.46
CA LYS A 660 -26.04 -4.42 7.70
C LYS A 660 -26.02 -3.17 8.58
N ARG A 661 -26.55 -3.24 9.78
CA ARG A 661 -26.58 -2.08 10.68
C ARG A 661 -25.17 -1.67 11.11
N ILE A 662 -24.31 -2.64 11.41
CA ILE A 662 -22.92 -2.37 11.79
C ILE A 662 -22.14 -1.84 10.57
N ALA A 663 -22.35 -2.44 9.39
CA ALA A 663 -21.74 -1.98 8.14
C ALA A 663 -22.16 -0.55 7.78
N ASP A 664 -23.48 -0.23 7.89
CA ASP A 664 -24.00 1.10 7.64
C ASP A 664 -23.47 2.13 8.67
N ASP A 665 -23.35 1.73 9.95
CA ASP A 665 -22.74 2.57 10.98
C ASP A 665 -21.24 2.79 10.69
N PHE A 666 -20.49 1.77 10.28
CA PHE A 666 -19.08 1.91 9.89
C PHE A 666 -18.92 2.82 8.67
N ARG A 667 -19.72 2.62 7.62
CA ARG A 667 -19.73 3.51 6.46
C ARG A 667 -19.98 4.97 6.86
N ARG A 668 -21.02 5.23 7.64
CA ARG A 668 -21.45 6.59 7.99
C ARG A 668 -20.54 7.29 9.00
N LYS A 669 -19.98 6.55 9.97
CA LYS A 669 -19.21 7.10 11.10
C LYS A 669 -17.70 7.12 10.85
N ILE A 670 -17.24 6.27 9.94
CA ILE A 670 -15.81 6.12 9.62
C ILE A 670 -15.57 6.47 8.14
N LEU A 671 -16.02 5.63 7.19
CA LEU A 671 -15.61 5.73 5.78
C LEU A 671 -16.05 7.05 5.11
N ALA A 672 -17.23 7.58 5.46
CA ALA A 672 -17.75 8.80 4.85
C ALA A 672 -17.14 10.09 5.43
N ARG A 673 -16.47 9.99 6.58
CA ARG A 673 -16.07 11.16 7.37
C ARG A 673 -14.78 11.81 6.92
N GLY A 674 -13.88 11.07 6.24
CA GLY A 674 -12.53 11.57 5.99
C GLY A 674 -11.91 12.13 7.27
N GLY A 675 -11.17 13.24 7.19
CA GLY A 675 -10.61 13.95 8.34
C GLY A 675 -11.52 15.03 8.94
N SER A 676 -12.86 14.93 8.76
CA SER A 676 -13.82 15.90 9.33
C SER A 676 -13.93 15.84 10.86
N GLU A 677 -13.37 14.79 11.46
CA GLU A 677 -13.24 14.59 12.89
C GLU A 677 -11.90 13.90 13.18
N ASP A 678 -11.41 13.86 14.40
CA ASP A 678 -10.23 13.06 14.72
C ASP A 678 -10.55 11.55 14.79
N GLY A 679 -9.57 10.71 14.40
CA GLY A 679 -9.76 9.27 14.26
C GLY A 679 -10.23 8.59 15.56
N MET A 680 -9.73 9.01 16.72
CA MET A 680 -10.16 8.43 18.00
C MET A 680 -11.61 8.79 18.33
N THR A 681 -12.05 10.00 18.00
CA THR A 681 -13.45 10.41 18.19
C THR A 681 -14.37 9.60 17.28
N MET A 682 -14.03 9.46 16.00
CA MET A 682 -14.78 8.60 15.05
C MET A 682 -14.84 7.15 15.51
N TYR A 683 -13.72 6.60 15.98
CA TYR A 683 -13.64 5.25 16.49
C TYR A 683 -14.56 5.04 17.71
N ARG A 684 -14.50 5.95 18.71
CA ARG A 684 -15.35 5.92 19.89
C ARG A 684 -16.83 6.07 19.57
N ASP A 685 -17.17 6.91 18.58
CA ASP A 685 -18.55 7.05 18.12
C ASP A 685 -19.07 5.74 17.48
N PHE A 686 -18.21 5.01 16.79
CA PHE A 686 -18.56 3.71 16.23
C PHE A 686 -18.60 2.59 17.28
N ARG A 687 -17.53 2.39 18.08
CA ARG A 687 -17.41 1.26 19.00
C ARG A 687 -18.02 1.51 20.39
N GLY A 688 -18.21 2.77 20.77
CA GLY A 688 -18.70 3.15 22.13
C GLY A 688 -17.70 2.94 23.25
N LYS A 689 -16.41 2.65 22.93
CA LYS A 689 -15.33 2.37 23.88
C LYS A 689 -13.98 2.70 23.27
N ASP A 690 -12.92 2.70 24.08
CA ASP A 690 -11.54 2.77 23.61
C ASP A 690 -11.11 1.45 22.92
N PRO A 691 -10.12 1.49 22.01
CA PRO A 691 -9.60 0.30 21.35
C PRO A 691 -9.05 -0.73 22.33
N ASP A 692 -9.29 -2.02 22.05
CA ASP A 692 -8.76 -3.12 22.84
C ASP A 692 -7.81 -3.99 22.01
N LYS A 693 -6.52 -3.94 22.33
CA LYS A 693 -5.48 -4.72 21.64
C LYS A 693 -5.59 -6.23 21.79
N ARG A 694 -6.45 -6.74 22.71
CA ARG A 694 -6.61 -8.20 22.92
C ARG A 694 -7.06 -8.89 21.63
N ALA A 695 -7.97 -8.29 20.87
CA ALA A 695 -8.44 -8.87 19.62
C ALA A 695 -7.28 -9.13 18.65
N MET A 696 -6.39 -8.14 18.47
CA MET A 696 -5.19 -8.25 17.63
C MET A 696 -4.20 -9.28 18.19
N LEU A 697 -3.92 -9.28 19.49
CA LEU A 697 -3.02 -10.25 20.09
C LEU A 697 -3.55 -11.69 19.96
N CYS A 698 -4.88 -11.88 20.09
CA CYS A 698 -5.52 -13.17 19.86
C CYS A 698 -5.42 -13.62 18.40
N SER A 699 -5.67 -12.73 17.42
CA SER A 699 -5.59 -13.06 16.00
C SER A 699 -4.18 -13.45 15.56
N ARG A 700 -3.15 -12.95 16.26
CA ARG A 700 -1.74 -13.32 16.06
C ARG A 700 -1.27 -14.48 16.95
N GLY A 701 -2.16 -15.04 17.83
CA GLY A 701 -1.81 -16.09 18.78
C GLY A 701 -0.76 -15.66 19.80
N LEU A 702 -0.71 -14.37 20.13
CA LEU A 702 0.21 -13.78 21.12
C LEU A 702 -0.45 -13.53 22.47
N TRP A 703 -1.75 -13.81 22.60
CA TRP A 703 -2.52 -13.71 23.83
C TRP A 703 -2.86 -15.10 24.35
N ASN A 704 -2.38 -15.41 25.56
CA ASN A 704 -2.83 -16.58 26.30
C ASN A 704 -3.88 -16.10 27.30
N GLU A 705 -5.15 -16.35 27.06
CA GLU A 705 -6.14 -16.22 28.13
C GLU A 705 -5.74 -17.14 29.26
N PRO A 706 -5.70 -16.67 30.52
CA PRO A 706 -5.67 -17.56 31.64
C PRO A 706 -6.95 -18.42 31.55
N GLU A 707 -6.81 -19.74 31.42
CA GLU A 707 -7.97 -20.63 31.45
C GLU A 707 -8.86 -20.26 32.65
N PRO A 708 -10.17 -20.07 32.47
CA PRO A 708 -11.07 -19.83 33.59
C PRO A 708 -10.93 -21.01 34.55
N ALA A 709 -10.67 -20.71 35.81
CA ALA A 709 -10.37 -21.67 36.86
C ALA A 709 -11.46 -22.77 37.08
N ASP A 710 -12.57 -22.71 36.34
CA ASP A 710 -13.74 -23.61 36.45
C ASP A 710 -13.94 -24.58 35.28
N SER A 711 -13.03 -24.66 34.28
CA SER A 711 -13.23 -25.60 33.15
C SER A 711 -12.67 -27.03 33.39
N LEU A 712 -12.15 -27.32 34.58
CA LEU A 712 -11.65 -28.66 34.92
C LEU A 712 -12.73 -29.64 35.44
N ALA A 713 -14.02 -29.32 35.28
CA ALA A 713 -15.10 -30.24 35.64
C ALA A 713 -15.89 -30.66 34.39
N GLY A 714 -15.47 -31.79 33.79
CA GLY A 714 -16.36 -32.59 32.94
C GLY A 714 -16.18 -32.56 31.46
N SER A 715 -15.07 -33.05 30.94
CA SER A 715 -15.03 -33.57 29.57
C SER A 715 -15.48 -35.03 29.57
N PRO A 716 -16.51 -35.43 28.82
CA PRO A 716 -16.79 -36.84 28.64
C PRO A 716 -15.69 -37.47 27.77
N GLU A 717 -15.23 -38.67 28.20
CA GLU A 717 -14.31 -39.50 27.44
C GLU A 717 -14.81 -39.72 26.00
N PRO A 718 -13.92 -39.76 24.99
CA PRO A 718 -14.33 -40.08 23.63
C PRO A 718 -14.77 -41.53 23.54
N ALA A 719 -15.98 -41.73 23.04
CA ALA A 719 -16.52 -43.07 22.77
C ALA A 719 -15.63 -43.82 21.79
N GLU A 720 -15.15 -44.99 22.22
CA GLU A 720 -14.45 -45.95 21.36
C GLU A 720 -15.35 -46.42 20.21
N GLY A 721 -14.77 -46.51 19.03
CA GLY A 721 -15.15 -47.50 18.04
C GLY A 721 -15.91 -47.04 16.80
N PHE A 722 -15.20 -46.57 15.78
CA PHE A 722 -15.59 -46.87 14.40
C PHE A 722 -14.43 -47.61 13.69
N ARG A 723 -14.57 -48.94 13.59
CA ARG A 723 -13.76 -49.78 12.71
C ARG A 723 -14.20 -49.54 11.27
N VAL A 724 -13.33 -49.00 10.47
CA VAL A 724 -13.50 -48.92 9.00
C VAL A 724 -13.30 -50.32 8.43
N LYS A 725 -14.35 -50.88 7.82
CA LYS A 725 -14.26 -52.06 7.00
C LYS A 725 -13.51 -51.76 5.71
N ALA A 726 -12.46 -52.50 5.41
CA ALA A 726 -11.77 -52.48 4.14
C ALA A 726 -12.72 -52.89 3.01
N VAL A 727 -12.70 -52.09 1.93
CA VAL A 727 -13.33 -52.41 0.64
C VAL A 727 -12.27 -53.16 -0.20
N PRO A 728 -12.58 -54.34 -0.80
CA PRO A 728 -11.62 -55.05 -1.60
C PRO A 728 -11.41 -54.37 -3.00
N GLU A 729 -10.17 -54.42 -3.47
CA GLU A 729 -9.77 -54.08 -4.82
C GLU A 729 -10.51 -54.92 -5.88
N ASN A 730 -11.03 -54.27 -6.92
CA ASN A 730 -11.17 -54.75 -8.26
C ASN A 730 -11.06 -53.58 -9.25
#